data_28f8a5e17f70d686ae2c01ea257acf9c
#
_entry.id   28f8a5e17f70d686ae2c01ea257acf9c
#
_cell.length_a   1.000
_cell.length_b   1.000
_cell.length_c   1.000
_cell.angle_alpha   90.00
_cell.angle_beta   90.00
_cell.angle_gamma   90.00
#
_symmetry.space_group_name_H-M   'P 1'
#
loop_
_entity.id
_entity.type
_entity.pdbx_description
1 polymer ?
#
loop_
_entity_poly.entity_id
_entity_poly.type
_entity_poly.pdbx_seq_one_letter_code
_entity_poly.pdbx_strand_id
1 'polypeptide(L)'
;MEFYEKSLNTLELSAVLEMLAAEAVTEGGKEQCSALSPSGDKFEVKRRLSETSAAKNMMVVRGSLSLSGVRDVRASLNRADLGGALNTRELLDIARVLQCARLVKGYVADDTVGKTSIDYLFSALHTNRFLEEKITSSIVGEDEIADSASSELADIRRKIRAASARVRDSLQKIISSPSYAKALQEPIITMRSDRFVVPVKAEHKGAIAGLVHDISASGATLFIEPMAAVKANNELRELAAKEKAEIERILAELSADCAEHADDIASDYNLLIQLDVIFAKAKLSYKLNGIEPELRERGTVLRRARHPLLPKDKAVPISLELGEDFDTLIITGPNTGGKTVSLKTIGLLNIMAQCGLHIPADDGSGVPVYRHILADIGDEQSIEQSLSTFSAHMTNIVHILNECDDDSLLLFDELGAGTDPTEGAALAIAIIEYARRHGACVAATTHYAELKVYATTEAGIQNASCEFDVETLRPTYRLLVGIPGKSNAFAISKRLGLGDEIIEDAKARVGVQNASFEATIEKLEQTRLMLERDRAEAAVKLREAEESAKKAAFLRAELAVRLEKADEKSRREAERIIAEARQTAEETFAELDDMRRRANDEEEAQRVNEARSELRRKLNESENKIKAAKPEEPKEEKKSSREVRAGDTVEIISMGVKAEVIDVNPDGTLNLKAGIMTVKAKQSEVYLLEGHAAKQKKKSVSLAGSSNIRAAAVNSEIDLRGMESMEAVAAAEMYIDNAVMAKLSTVRIIHGKGTGALRAAVQQMLKRNKAVKSFRLGRYGEGETGVTIVELK
;
A
#
# COMPACT_ATOMS: atom_id res chain seq x y z
N MET A 1 23.81 -23.74 -6.29
CA MET A 1 22.36 -23.50 -6.04
C MET A 1 21.96 -23.84 -4.61
N GLU A 2 22.26 -25.05 -4.13
CA GLU A 2 21.88 -25.50 -2.77
C GLU A 2 22.40 -24.60 -1.63
N PHE A 3 23.59 -24.04 -1.81
CA PHE A 3 24.23 -23.16 -0.83
C PHE A 3 23.60 -21.76 -0.77
N TYR A 4 23.20 -21.21 -1.89
CA TYR A 4 22.50 -19.94 -1.96
C TYR A 4 21.11 -20.04 -1.33
N GLU A 5 20.41 -21.15 -1.55
CA GLU A 5 19.13 -21.44 -0.89
C GLU A 5 19.26 -21.53 0.63
N LYS A 6 20.37 -22.08 1.14
CA LYS A 6 20.66 -22.07 2.57
C LYS A 6 20.76 -20.63 3.12
N SER A 7 21.48 -19.75 2.41
CA SER A 7 21.59 -18.33 2.81
C SER A 7 20.24 -17.62 2.80
N LEU A 8 19.39 -17.86 1.78
CA LEU A 8 18.03 -17.28 1.72
C LEU A 8 17.15 -17.72 2.91
N ASN A 9 17.25 -18.98 3.29
CA ASN A 9 16.53 -19.52 4.45
C ASN A 9 17.05 -18.95 5.77
N THR A 10 18.37 -18.86 5.91
CA THR A 10 19.04 -18.26 7.08
C THR A 10 18.63 -16.80 7.27
N LEU A 11 18.44 -16.05 6.17
CA LEU A 11 17.98 -14.68 6.16
C LEU A 11 16.44 -14.54 6.25
N GLU A 12 15.72 -15.66 6.42
CA GLU A 12 14.27 -15.69 6.67
C GLU A 12 13.42 -15.14 5.51
N LEU A 13 13.91 -15.27 4.25
CA LEU A 13 13.13 -14.86 3.09
C LEU A 13 11.80 -15.61 3.02
N SER A 14 11.79 -16.91 3.33
CA SER A 14 10.59 -17.76 3.33
C SER A 14 9.46 -17.16 4.18
N ALA A 15 9.78 -16.64 5.38
CA ALA A 15 8.77 -15.99 6.24
C ALA A 15 8.21 -14.69 5.63
N VAL A 16 9.02 -13.93 4.90
CA VAL A 16 8.53 -12.74 4.16
C VAL A 16 7.65 -13.15 2.98
N LEU A 17 8.00 -14.23 2.28
CA LEU A 17 7.18 -14.76 1.18
C LEU A 17 5.84 -15.34 1.69
N GLU A 18 5.82 -15.94 2.88
CA GLU A 18 4.55 -16.33 3.54
C GLU A 18 3.68 -15.11 3.85
N MET A 19 4.29 -14.02 4.35
CA MET A 19 3.57 -12.75 4.55
C MET A 19 3.02 -12.21 3.23
N LEU A 20 3.79 -12.32 2.14
CA LEU A 20 3.38 -11.89 0.81
C LEU A 20 2.22 -12.76 0.29
N ALA A 21 2.34 -14.09 0.38
CA ALA A 21 1.30 -15.03 -0.03
C ALA A 21 -0.02 -14.81 0.74
N ALA A 22 0.05 -14.39 2.00
CA ALA A 22 -1.13 -14.03 2.78
C ALA A 22 -1.88 -12.79 2.26
N GLU A 23 -1.24 -11.93 1.48
CA GLU A 23 -1.84 -10.76 0.84
C GLU A 23 -2.44 -11.07 -0.54
N ALA A 24 -2.05 -12.19 -1.17
CA ALA A 24 -2.63 -12.67 -2.42
C ALA A 24 -4.03 -13.26 -2.20
N VAL A 25 -4.91 -13.06 -3.16
CA VAL A 25 -6.33 -13.46 -3.09
C VAL A 25 -6.53 -14.84 -3.69
N THR A 26 -5.87 -15.14 -4.80
CA THR A 26 -6.01 -16.38 -5.56
C THR A 26 -5.02 -17.44 -5.08
N GLU A 27 -5.36 -18.72 -5.25
CA GLU A 27 -4.43 -19.80 -4.91
C GLU A 27 -3.19 -19.77 -5.81
N GLY A 28 -3.35 -19.58 -7.13
CA GLY A 28 -2.22 -19.42 -8.05
C GLY A 28 -1.33 -18.21 -7.72
N GLY A 29 -1.93 -17.11 -7.23
CA GLY A 29 -1.18 -15.95 -6.74
C GLY A 29 -0.36 -16.27 -5.49
N LYS A 30 -0.93 -17.02 -4.53
CA LYS A 30 -0.21 -17.46 -3.32
C LYS A 30 0.96 -18.37 -3.67
N GLU A 31 0.75 -19.34 -4.57
CA GLU A 31 1.81 -20.23 -5.05
C GLU A 31 2.96 -19.44 -5.69
N GLN A 32 2.65 -18.50 -6.59
CA GLN A 32 3.66 -17.67 -7.22
C GLN A 32 4.36 -16.74 -6.22
N CYS A 33 3.66 -16.21 -5.23
CA CYS A 33 4.26 -15.41 -4.15
C CYS A 33 5.26 -16.26 -3.35
N SER A 34 4.91 -17.50 -3.01
CA SER A 34 5.77 -18.41 -2.25
C SER A 34 6.98 -18.92 -3.07
N ALA A 35 6.85 -19.00 -4.38
CA ALA A 35 7.91 -19.42 -5.30
C ALA A 35 8.79 -18.23 -5.79
N LEU A 36 8.54 -17.01 -5.29
CA LEU A 36 9.28 -15.84 -5.71
C LEU A 36 10.76 -15.94 -5.30
N SER A 37 11.66 -15.69 -6.24
CA SER A 37 13.10 -15.72 -6.01
C SER A 37 13.75 -14.37 -6.37
N PRO A 38 14.85 -13.99 -5.70
CA PRO A 38 15.61 -12.81 -6.03
C PRO A 38 16.22 -12.93 -7.43
N SER A 39 16.27 -11.82 -8.15
CA SER A 39 16.92 -11.73 -9.47
C SER A 39 18.24 -10.99 -9.34
N GLY A 40 19.27 -11.50 -10.01
CA GLY A 40 20.56 -10.82 -10.19
C GLY A 40 20.58 -9.85 -11.38
N ASP A 41 19.49 -9.75 -12.14
CA ASP A 41 19.38 -8.83 -13.27
C ASP A 41 18.79 -7.48 -12.81
N LYS A 42 19.59 -6.42 -12.91
CA LYS A 42 19.23 -5.06 -12.53
C LYS A 42 17.98 -4.54 -13.29
N PHE A 43 17.84 -4.92 -14.57
CA PHE A 43 16.67 -4.49 -15.37
C PHE A 43 15.39 -5.17 -14.88
N GLU A 44 15.47 -6.44 -14.56
CA GLU A 44 14.35 -7.18 -14.04
C GLU A 44 13.94 -6.70 -12.64
N VAL A 45 14.91 -6.49 -11.74
CA VAL A 45 14.66 -5.93 -10.41
C VAL A 45 13.98 -4.58 -10.51
N LYS A 46 14.49 -3.69 -11.38
CA LYS A 46 13.89 -2.37 -11.63
C LYS A 46 12.45 -2.47 -12.13
N ARG A 47 12.20 -3.38 -13.08
CA ARG A 47 10.85 -3.65 -13.59
C ARG A 47 9.92 -4.10 -12.47
N ARG A 48 10.32 -5.12 -11.70
CA ARG A 48 9.54 -5.66 -10.58
C ARG A 48 9.22 -4.61 -9.51
N LEU A 49 10.17 -3.75 -9.16
CA LEU A 49 9.97 -2.65 -8.22
C LEU A 49 9.01 -1.60 -8.77
N SER A 50 9.17 -1.21 -10.05
CA SER A 50 8.28 -0.25 -10.69
C SER A 50 6.84 -0.78 -10.83
N GLU A 51 6.66 -2.09 -11.06
CA GLU A 51 5.34 -2.74 -11.06
C GLU A 51 4.69 -2.66 -9.67
N THR A 52 5.46 -2.91 -8.61
CA THR A 52 4.98 -2.80 -7.22
C THR A 52 4.58 -1.37 -6.88
N SER A 53 5.39 -0.38 -7.27
CA SER A 53 5.08 1.05 -7.07
C SER A 53 3.86 1.49 -7.87
N ALA A 54 3.73 1.03 -9.12
CA ALA A 54 2.55 1.31 -9.93
C ALA A 54 1.27 0.80 -9.27
N ALA A 55 1.26 -0.46 -8.84
CA ALA A 55 0.13 -1.05 -8.13
C ALA A 55 -0.17 -0.31 -6.81
N LYS A 56 0.88 0.05 -6.05
CA LYS A 56 0.76 0.82 -4.82
C LYS A 56 0.07 2.16 -5.05
N ASN A 57 0.47 2.90 -6.10
CA ASN A 57 -0.12 4.17 -6.46
C ASN A 57 -1.57 4.02 -6.97
N MET A 58 -1.82 3.00 -7.80
CA MET A 58 -3.17 2.69 -8.27
C MET A 58 -4.13 2.38 -7.11
N MET A 59 -3.68 1.63 -6.12
CA MET A 59 -4.48 1.30 -4.93
C MET A 59 -4.87 2.53 -4.12
N VAL A 60 -4.04 3.58 -4.07
CA VAL A 60 -4.37 4.85 -3.38
C VAL A 60 -5.54 5.56 -4.05
N VAL A 61 -5.60 5.51 -5.37
CA VAL A 61 -6.59 6.28 -6.15
C VAL A 61 -7.88 5.47 -6.38
N ARG A 62 -7.76 4.16 -6.64
CA ARG A 62 -8.84 3.30 -7.12
C ARG A 62 -9.19 2.14 -6.18
N GLY A 63 -8.40 1.93 -5.12
CA GLY A 63 -8.53 0.79 -4.23
C GLY A 63 -7.92 -0.50 -4.76
N SER A 64 -8.07 -1.59 -4.02
CA SER A 64 -7.53 -2.90 -4.39
C SER A 64 -8.34 -3.57 -5.49
N LEU A 65 -7.69 -4.41 -6.30
CA LEU A 65 -8.37 -5.29 -7.26
C LEU A 65 -9.20 -6.36 -6.53
N SER A 66 -10.37 -6.67 -7.06
CA SER A 66 -11.19 -7.79 -6.60
C SER A 66 -10.98 -9.00 -7.51
N LEU A 67 -10.23 -9.99 -7.01
CA LEU A 67 -9.91 -11.24 -7.70
C LEU A 67 -10.54 -12.46 -6.98
N SER A 68 -11.51 -12.21 -6.10
CA SER A 68 -12.15 -13.25 -5.30
C SER A 68 -12.85 -14.30 -6.17
N GLY A 69 -12.61 -15.56 -5.86
CA GLY A 69 -13.23 -16.70 -6.53
C GLY A 69 -12.60 -17.12 -7.85
N VAL A 70 -11.51 -16.50 -8.29
CA VAL A 70 -10.72 -16.97 -9.45
C VAL A 70 -10.02 -18.26 -9.06
N ARG A 71 -10.22 -19.31 -9.86
CA ARG A 71 -9.61 -20.65 -9.73
C ARG A 71 -8.88 -21.04 -11.00
N ASP A 72 -7.99 -22.02 -10.90
CA ASP A 72 -7.28 -22.53 -12.07
C ASP A 72 -8.26 -23.32 -12.97
N VAL A 73 -8.47 -22.79 -14.17
CA VAL A 73 -9.38 -23.38 -15.17
C VAL A 73 -8.64 -24.06 -16.32
N ARG A 74 -7.29 -24.02 -16.35
CA ARG A 74 -6.50 -24.49 -17.47
C ARG A 74 -6.70 -25.97 -17.76
N ALA A 75 -6.78 -26.83 -16.73
CA ALA A 75 -7.05 -28.26 -16.91
C ALA A 75 -8.44 -28.52 -17.50
N SER A 76 -9.45 -27.73 -17.07
CA SER A 76 -10.81 -27.82 -17.63
C SER A 76 -10.86 -27.34 -19.07
N LEU A 77 -10.19 -26.23 -19.40
CA LEU A 77 -10.09 -25.72 -20.77
C LEU A 77 -9.41 -26.72 -21.70
N ASN A 78 -8.28 -27.31 -21.31
CA ASN A 78 -7.61 -28.35 -22.06
C ASN A 78 -8.50 -29.58 -22.33
N ARG A 79 -9.33 -29.95 -21.33
CA ARG A 79 -10.27 -31.04 -21.51
C ARG A 79 -11.39 -30.67 -22.47
N ALA A 80 -11.90 -29.46 -22.42
CA ALA A 80 -12.91 -28.96 -23.35
C ALA A 80 -12.38 -28.89 -24.79
N ASP A 81 -11.15 -28.44 -24.99
CA ASP A 81 -10.47 -28.38 -26.29
C ASP A 81 -10.32 -29.75 -26.91
N LEU A 82 -10.11 -30.79 -26.11
CA LEU A 82 -10.10 -32.19 -26.52
C LEU A 82 -11.51 -32.77 -26.76
N GLY A 83 -12.57 -31.95 -26.69
CA GLY A 83 -13.96 -32.35 -26.87
C GLY A 83 -14.64 -32.98 -25.65
N GLY A 84 -14.06 -32.87 -24.48
CA GLY A 84 -14.64 -33.33 -23.20
C GLY A 84 -15.67 -32.34 -22.66
N ALA A 85 -16.82 -32.82 -22.17
CA ALA A 85 -17.80 -32.01 -21.51
C ALA A 85 -17.32 -31.60 -20.11
N LEU A 86 -17.55 -30.32 -19.76
CA LEU A 86 -17.31 -29.75 -18.45
C LEU A 86 -18.57 -29.87 -17.58
N ASN A 87 -18.36 -29.95 -16.28
CA ASN A 87 -19.45 -29.92 -15.33
C ASN A 87 -19.85 -28.45 -14.99
N THR A 88 -20.94 -28.28 -14.28
CA THR A 88 -21.50 -27.00 -13.90
C THR A 88 -20.51 -26.14 -13.11
N ARG A 89 -19.78 -26.73 -12.17
CA ARG A 89 -18.77 -26.03 -11.36
C ARG A 89 -17.61 -25.50 -12.20
N GLU A 90 -17.08 -26.30 -13.10
CA GLU A 90 -15.98 -25.92 -14.00
C GLU A 90 -16.38 -24.78 -14.93
N LEU A 91 -17.62 -24.82 -15.45
CA LEU A 91 -18.17 -23.75 -16.28
C LEU A 91 -18.36 -22.46 -15.47
N LEU A 92 -18.83 -22.56 -14.23
CA LEU A 92 -18.94 -21.39 -13.35
C LEU A 92 -17.56 -20.81 -12.96
N ASP A 93 -16.55 -21.65 -12.75
CA ASP A 93 -15.18 -21.21 -12.51
C ASP A 93 -14.63 -20.46 -13.74
N ILE A 94 -14.90 -20.92 -14.96
CA ILE A 94 -14.56 -20.24 -16.22
C ILE A 94 -15.31 -18.89 -16.32
N ALA A 95 -16.62 -18.88 -16.08
CA ALA A 95 -17.40 -17.65 -16.08
C ALA A 95 -16.86 -16.64 -15.05
N ARG A 96 -16.36 -17.13 -13.92
CA ARG A 96 -15.73 -16.27 -12.90
C ARG A 96 -14.43 -15.64 -13.38
N VAL A 97 -13.60 -16.38 -14.12
CA VAL A 97 -12.38 -15.83 -14.75
C VAL A 97 -12.75 -14.72 -15.75
N LEU A 98 -13.71 -14.98 -16.65
CA LEU A 98 -14.20 -14.00 -17.62
C LEU A 98 -14.76 -12.74 -16.94
N GLN A 99 -15.56 -12.91 -15.91
CA GLN A 99 -16.10 -11.80 -15.13
C GLN A 99 -15.00 -10.99 -14.48
N CYS A 100 -14.02 -11.63 -13.83
CA CYS A 100 -12.89 -10.94 -13.22
C CYS A 100 -12.05 -10.21 -14.26
N ALA A 101 -11.75 -10.82 -15.41
CA ALA A 101 -11.04 -10.17 -16.51
C ALA A 101 -11.75 -8.90 -16.97
N ARG A 102 -13.05 -8.94 -17.14
CA ARG A 102 -13.87 -7.77 -17.50
C ARG A 102 -13.84 -6.67 -16.43
N LEU A 103 -13.99 -7.02 -15.15
CA LEU A 103 -13.95 -6.06 -14.04
C LEU A 103 -12.56 -5.44 -13.88
N VAL A 104 -11.51 -6.25 -13.99
CA VAL A 104 -10.12 -5.81 -13.89
C VAL A 104 -9.75 -4.92 -15.08
N LYS A 105 -10.18 -5.25 -16.30
CA LYS A 105 -9.99 -4.36 -17.46
C LYS A 105 -10.69 -3.01 -17.26
N GLY A 106 -11.87 -3.00 -16.63
CA GLY A 106 -12.60 -1.80 -16.27
C GLY A 106 -11.93 -0.94 -15.18
N TYR A 107 -11.04 -1.55 -14.38
CA TYR A 107 -10.35 -0.84 -13.31
C TYR A 107 -9.44 0.30 -13.81
N VAL A 108 -8.92 0.22 -15.03
CA VAL A 108 -8.07 1.27 -15.65
C VAL A 108 -8.80 2.10 -16.71
N ALA A 109 -10.13 1.93 -16.87
CA ALA A 109 -10.88 2.62 -17.92
C ALA A 109 -10.94 4.14 -17.78
N ASP A 110 -10.74 4.69 -16.56
CA ASP A 110 -10.70 6.12 -16.32
C ASP A 110 -9.26 6.66 -16.31
N ASP A 111 -8.97 7.69 -17.08
CA ASP A 111 -7.66 8.36 -17.23
C ASP A 111 -7.21 9.15 -15.97
N THR A 112 -7.71 8.82 -14.80
CA THR A 112 -7.41 9.53 -13.55
C THR A 112 -6.01 9.27 -13.00
N VAL A 113 -5.39 8.18 -13.40
CA VAL A 113 -3.99 7.84 -13.10
C VAL A 113 -3.25 7.82 -14.42
N GLY A 114 -2.24 8.66 -14.63
CA GLY A 114 -1.43 8.61 -15.84
C GLY A 114 -0.91 7.20 -16.16
N LYS A 115 -0.40 6.98 -17.35
CA LYS A 115 0.13 5.68 -17.79
C LYS A 115 1.14 5.12 -16.78
N THR A 116 0.94 3.85 -16.40
CA THR A 116 1.77 3.13 -15.44
C THR A 116 2.55 1.99 -16.11
N SER A 117 3.55 1.45 -15.41
CA SER A 117 4.37 0.33 -15.90
C SER A 117 3.60 -0.99 -16.05
N ILE A 118 2.38 -1.10 -15.51
CA ILE A 118 1.56 -2.32 -15.54
C ILE A 118 0.30 -2.22 -16.42
N ASP A 119 0.09 -1.10 -17.11
CA ASP A 119 -1.09 -0.89 -17.95
C ASP A 119 -1.20 -1.92 -19.08
N TYR A 120 -0.07 -2.44 -19.55
CA TYR A 120 -0.04 -3.47 -20.59
C TYR A 120 -0.73 -4.77 -20.14
N LEU A 121 -0.68 -5.12 -18.84
CA LEU A 121 -1.35 -6.30 -18.30
C LEU A 121 -2.87 -6.17 -18.37
N PHE A 122 -3.40 -4.99 -18.04
CA PHE A 122 -4.83 -4.72 -18.14
C PHE A 122 -5.30 -4.66 -19.59
N SER A 123 -4.48 -4.10 -20.49
CA SER A 123 -4.81 -3.98 -21.90
C SER A 123 -4.84 -5.34 -22.59
N ALA A 124 -3.99 -6.28 -22.15
CA ALA A 124 -3.89 -7.64 -22.70
C ALA A 124 -5.06 -8.56 -22.29
N LEU A 125 -5.88 -8.17 -21.30
CA LEU A 125 -7.05 -8.96 -20.92
C LEU A 125 -8.10 -9.01 -22.04
N HIS A 126 -8.61 -10.20 -22.33
CA HIS A 126 -9.70 -10.43 -23.25
C HIS A 126 -11.04 -10.43 -22.49
N THR A 127 -12.05 -9.80 -23.06
CA THR A 127 -13.38 -9.78 -22.44
C THR A 127 -14.39 -10.47 -23.34
N ASN A 128 -14.98 -11.56 -22.89
CA ASN A 128 -16.07 -12.24 -23.59
C ASN A 128 -17.33 -12.23 -22.72
N ARG A 129 -18.04 -11.08 -22.74
CA ARG A 129 -19.25 -10.89 -21.98
C ARG A 129 -20.38 -11.83 -22.45
N PHE A 130 -20.42 -12.15 -23.72
CA PHE A 130 -21.43 -13.06 -24.26
C PHE A 130 -21.31 -14.46 -23.64
N LEU A 131 -20.10 -15.02 -23.62
CA LEU A 131 -19.86 -16.33 -23.02
C LEU A 131 -20.09 -16.32 -21.49
N GLU A 132 -19.63 -15.23 -20.80
CA GLU A 132 -19.90 -15.03 -19.37
C GLU A 132 -21.39 -15.07 -19.06
N GLU A 133 -22.21 -14.28 -19.80
CA GLU A 133 -23.66 -14.23 -19.62
C GLU A 133 -24.36 -15.53 -20.03
N LYS A 134 -23.92 -16.19 -21.09
CA LYS A 134 -24.46 -17.48 -21.53
C LYS A 134 -24.30 -18.56 -20.45
N ILE A 135 -23.13 -18.65 -19.86
CA ILE A 135 -22.85 -19.62 -18.77
C ILE A 135 -23.67 -19.26 -17.52
N THR A 136 -23.60 -18.00 -17.06
CA THR A 136 -24.25 -17.60 -15.80
C THR A 136 -25.77 -17.57 -15.85
N SER A 137 -26.36 -17.35 -17.05
CA SER A 137 -27.81 -17.47 -17.23
C SER A 137 -28.29 -18.91 -17.37
N SER A 138 -27.41 -19.81 -17.81
CA SER A 138 -27.74 -21.24 -17.97
C SER A 138 -27.53 -22.03 -16.67
N ILE A 139 -26.56 -21.63 -15.82
CA ILE A 139 -26.19 -22.34 -14.59
C ILE A 139 -26.43 -21.42 -13.40
N VAL A 140 -27.39 -21.79 -12.56
CA VAL A 140 -27.78 -20.99 -11.37
C VAL A 140 -26.93 -21.34 -10.14
N GLY A 141 -26.44 -22.57 -10.09
CA GLY A 141 -25.63 -23.08 -8.98
C GLY A 141 -24.84 -24.33 -9.36
N GLU A 142 -23.99 -24.81 -8.44
CA GLU A 142 -23.07 -25.93 -8.72
C GLU A 142 -23.79 -27.21 -9.22
N ASP A 143 -25.04 -27.43 -8.82
CA ASP A 143 -25.84 -28.61 -9.18
C ASP A 143 -27.14 -28.23 -9.91
N GLU A 144 -27.33 -26.99 -10.31
CA GLU A 144 -28.60 -26.52 -10.84
C GLU A 144 -28.42 -25.78 -12.16
N ILE A 145 -29.08 -26.30 -13.20
CA ILE A 145 -29.23 -25.65 -14.51
C ILE A 145 -30.58 -24.94 -14.56
N ALA A 146 -30.59 -23.70 -15.03
CA ALA A 146 -31.78 -22.88 -15.16
C ALA A 146 -32.82 -23.50 -16.12
N ASP A 147 -34.11 -23.34 -15.85
CA ASP A 147 -35.16 -23.70 -16.80
C ASP A 147 -35.02 -22.94 -18.13
N SER A 148 -34.46 -21.74 -18.08
CA SER A 148 -34.20 -20.85 -19.21
C SER A 148 -32.98 -21.22 -20.04
N ALA A 149 -32.17 -22.19 -19.62
CA ALA A 149 -30.96 -22.60 -20.34
C ALA A 149 -31.28 -23.13 -21.75
N SER A 150 -32.43 -23.83 -21.92
CA SER A 150 -32.98 -24.12 -23.21
C SER A 150 -34.52 -24.16 -23.19
N SER A 151 -35.16 -23.87 -24.30
CA SER A 151 -36.63 -23.99 -24.43
C SER A 151 -37.09 -25.43 -24.24
N GLU A 152 -36.27 -26.41 -24.65
CA GLU A 152 -36.56 -27.85 -24.52
C GLU A 152 -36.51 -28.26 -23.04
N LEU A 153 -35.50 -27.83 -22.26
CA LEU A 153 -35.42 -28.11 -20.82
C LEU A 153 -36.61 -27.54 -20.06
N ALA A 154 -37.01 -26.31 -20.38
CA ALA A 154 -38.18 -25.67 -19.78
C ALA A 154 -39.46 -26.48 -20.05
N ASP A 155 -39.62 -26.96 -21.28
CA ASP A 155 -40.78 -27.77 -21.67
C ASP A 155 -40.79 -29.15 -21.00
N ILE A 156 -39.63 -29.81 -20.92
CA ILE A 156 -39.47 -31.09 -20.21
C ILE A 156 -39.82 -30.94 -18.71
N ARG A 157 -39.26 -29.93 -18.04
CA ARG A 157 -39.53 -29.69 -16.62
C ARG A 157 -40.97 -29.29 -16.34
N ARG A 158 -41.62 -28.56 -17.26
CA ARG A 158 -43.04 -28.29 -17.20
C ARG A 158 -43.87 -29.57 -17.29
N LYS A 159 -43.51 -30.50 -18.19
CA LYS A 159 -44.14 -31.84 -18.35
C LYS A 159 -43.92 -32.72 -17.12
N ILE A 160 -42.71 -32.70 -16.55
CA ILE A 160 -42.40 -33.41 -15.30
C ILE A 160 -43.29 -32.92 -14.15
N ARG A 161 -43.40 -31.58 -13.96
CA ARG A 161 -44.29 -31.00 -12.93
C ARG A 161 -45.74 -31.41 -13.14
N ALA A 162 -46.21 -31.38 -14.39
CA ALA A 162 -47.59 -31.81 -14.71
C ALA A 162 -47.81 -33.29 -14.50
N ALA A 163 -46.85 -34.16 -14.90
CA ALA A 163 -46.95 -35.60 -14.68
C ALA A 163 -46.86 -35.96 -13.18
N SER A 164 -45.95 -35.31 -12.43
CA SER A 164 -45.86 -35.46 -10.95
C SER A 164 -47.15 -35.10 -10.23
N ALA A 165 -47.79 -33.99 -10.65
CA ALA A 165 -49.10 -33.61 -10.10
C ALA A 165 -50.18 -34.68 -10.35
N ARG A 166 -50.26 -35.18 -11.62
CA ARG A 166 -51.19 -36.30 -12.00
C ARG A 166 -50.96 -37.56 -11.15
N VAL A 167 -49.69 -37.95 -10.92
CA VAL A 167 -49.37 -39.11 -10.07
C VAL A 167 -49.85 -38.84 -8.67
N ARG A 168 -49.50 -37.70 -8.10
CA ARG A 168 -49.88 -37.34 -6.73
C ARG A 168 -51.40 -37.32 -6.56
N ASP A 169 -52.14 -36.71 -7.47
CA ASP A 169 -53.61 -36.67 -7.44
C ASP A 169 -54.23 -38.10 -7.53
N SER A 170 -53.61 -38.97 -8.38
CA SER A 170 -54.09 -40.38 -8.52
C SER A 170 -53.84 -41.14 -7.23
N LEU A 171 -52.68 -40.98 -6.60
CA LEU A 171 -52.31 -41.65 -5.34
C LEU A 171 -53.08 -41.04 -4.15
N GLN A 172 -53.29 -39.71 -4.15
CA GLN A 172 -54.07 -39.02 -3.14
C GLN A 172 -55.50 -39.60 -3.06
N LYS A 173 -56.13 -39.88 -4.20
CA LYS A 173 -57.44 -40.55 -4.26
C LYS A 173 -57.42 -41.95 -3.62
N ILE A 174 -56.31 -42.67 -3.74
CA ILE A 174 -56.13 -44.01 -3.15
C ILE A 174 -55.95 -43.88 -1.65
N ILE A 175 -55.03 -43.04 -1.15
CA ILE A 175 -54.73 -42.92 0.30
C ILE A 175 -55.86 -42.31 1.09
N SER A 176 -56.70 -41.45 0.44
CA SER A 176 -57.89 -40.86 1.07
C SER A 176 -59.15 -41.74 1.01
N SER A 177 -59.11 -42.84 0.26
CA SER A 177 -60.29 -43.74 0.11
C SER A 177 -60.48 -44.61 1.35
N PRO A 178 -61.66 -44.60 1.96
CA PRO A 178 -61.98 -45.47 3.10
C PRO A 178 -61.81 -46.96 2.78
N SER A 179 -61.96 -47.33 1.49
CA SER A 179 -61.83 -48.74 1.01
C SER A 179 -60.39 -49.30 1.22
N TYR A 180 -59.40 -48.45 1.15
CA TYR A 180 -57.98 -48.83 1.23
C TYR A 180 -57.34 -48.54 2.61
N ALA A 181 -58.08 -47.85 3.52
CA ALA A 181 -57.56 -47.40 4.82
C ALA A 181 -57.02 -48.55 5.68
N LYS A 182 -57.60 -49.75 5.59
CA LYS A 182 -57.16 -50.92 6.35
C LYS A 182 -55.91 -51.56 5.73
N ALA A 183 -55.74 -51.47 4.42
CA ALA A 183 -54.63 -52.08 3.67
C ALA A 183 -53.35 -51.24 3.68
N LEU A 184 -53.46 -49.89 3.83
CA LEU A 184 -52.33 -49.03 3.92
C LEU A 184 -51.62 -49.18 5.27
N GLN A 185 -50.28 -49.20 5.28
CA GLN A 185 -49.47 -49.15 6.49
C GLN A 185 -49.58 -47.76 7.09
N GLU A 186 -49.43 -46.73 6.25
CA GLU A 186 -49.58 -45.28 6.51
C GLU A 186 -50.22 -44.64 5.29
N PRO A 187 -51.12 -43.62 5.50
CA PRO A 187 -51.78 -42.92 4.40
C PRO A 187 -50.88 -41.84 3.80
N ILE A 188 -49.67 -42.24 3.30
CA ILE A 188 -48.65 -41.34 2.72
C ILE A 188 -48.29 -41.81 1.30
N ILE A 189 -47.84 -40.83 0.48
CA ILE A 189 -47.20 -41.09 -0.80
C ILE A 189 -45.71 -41.02 -0.55
N THR A 190 -44.93 -42.02 -0.98
CA THR A 190 -43.47 -42.07 -0.88
C THR A 190 -42.86 -42.40 -2.22
N MET A 191 -41.55 -42.25 -2.33
CA MET A 191 -40.80 -42.57 -3.52
C MET A 191 -39.89 -43.77 -3.26
N ARG A 192 -39.86 -44.74 -4.18
CA ARG A 192 -38.97 -45.88 -4.17
C ARG A 192 -38.54 -46.15 -5.61
N SER A 193 -37.22 -46.32 -5.82
CA SER A 193 -36.64 -46.54 -7.17
C SER A 193 -37.20 -45.55 -8.21
N ASP A 194 -37.24 -44.28 -7.87
CA ASP A 194 -37.73 -43.14 -8.68
C ASP A 194 -39.19 -43.27 -9.12
N ARG A 195 -39.99 -43.97 -8.33
CA ARG A 195 -41.44 -44.10 -8.54
C ARG A 195 -42.21 -43.68 -7.30
N PHE A 196 -43.31 -43.03 -7.53
CA PHE A 196 -44.28 -42.74 -6.47
C PHE A 196 -45.05 -44.00 -6.17
N VAL A 197 -45.00 -44.38 -4.92
CA VAL A 197 -45.64 -45.62 -4.40
C VAL A 197 -46.41 -45.33 -3.12
N VAL A 198 -47.25 -46.27 -2.72
CA VAL A 198 -47.94 -46.25 -1.43
C VAL A 198 -47.48 -47.43 -0.56
N PRO A 199 -47.26 -47.24 0.75
CA PRO A 199 -46.88 -48.31 1.65
C PRO A 199 -48.12 -49.16 2.06
N VAL A 200 -48.11 -50.42 1.73
CA VAL A 200 -49.21 -51.38 1.96
C VAL A 200 -48.74 -52.49 2.91
N LYS A 201 -49.56 -52.90 3.83
CA LYS A 201 -49.29 -54.03 4.71
C LYS A 201 -49.13 -55.31 3.90
N ALA A 202 -48.10 -56.13 4.19
CA ALA A 202 -47.83 -57.36 3.45
C ALA A 202 -49.02 -58.34 3.41
N GLU A 203 -49.82 -58.39 4.49
CA GLU A 203 -51.03 -59.21 4.60
C GLU A 203 -52.16 -58.76 3.64
N HIS A 204 -52.11 -57.50 3.18
CA HIS A 204 -53.11 -56.93 2.31
C HIS A 204 -52.57 -56.63 0.87
N LYS A 205 -51.52 -57.38 0.43
CA LYS A 205 -50.88 -57.21 -0.89
C LYS A 205 -51.88 -57.19 -2.07
N GLY A 206 -53.02 -57.97 -1.98
CA GLY A 206 -54.00 -57.99 -3.05
C GLY A 206 -55.05 -56.89 -2.98
N ALA A 207 -55.11 -56.05 -1.95
CA ALA A 207 -56.09 -55.00 -1.82
C ALA A 207 -55.92 -53.81 -2.79
N ILE A 208 -54.68 -53.51 -3.15
CA ILE A 208 -54.36 -52.48 -4.13
C ILE A 208 -53.69 -53.14 -5.34
N ALA A 209 -54.37 -53.09 -6.49
CA ALA A 209 -53.81 -53.63 -7.75
C ALA A 209 -52.64 -52.75 -8.18
N GLY A 210 -51.45 -53.34 -8.23
CA GLY A 210 -50.22 -52.57 -8.59
C GLY A 210 -48.96 -53.46 -8.61
N LEU A 211 -47.83 -52.80 -8.90
CA LEU A 211 -46.51 -53.41 -8.92
C LEU A 211 -45.77 -53.15 -7.61
N VAL A 212 -45.14 -54.21 -7.04
CA VAL A 212 -44.27 -54.07 -5.85
C VAL A 212 -42.88 -53.63 -6.32
N HIS A 213 -42.43 -52.49 -5.86
CA HIS A 213 -41.10 -51.97 -6.18
C HIS A 213 -40.07 -52.13 -5.06
N ASP A 214 -40.56 -52.22 -3.81
CA ASP A 214 -39.66 -52.39 -2.67
C ASP A 214 -40.40 -53.08 -1.52
N ILE A 215 -39.64 -53.61 -0.59
CA ILE A 215 -40.16 -54.28 0.62
C ILE A 215 -39.37 -53.73 1.80
N SER A 216 -40.07 -53.42 2.89
CA SER A 216 -39.38 -52.97 4.11
C SER A 216 -38.43 -54.03 4.65
N ALA A 217 -37.39 -53.65 5.38
CA ALA A 217 -36.41 -54.56 5.98
C ALA A 217 -37.04 -55.63 6.88
N SER A 218 -38.17 -55.36 7.51
CA SER A 218 -38.96 -56.29 8.31
C SER A 218 -39.89 -57.19 7.49
N GLY A 219 -40.02 -56.97 6.17
CA GLY A 219 -40.97 -57.64 5.31
C GLY A 219 -42.44 -57.29 5.54
N ALA A 220 -42.76 -56.45 6.51
CA ALA A 220 -44.12 -56.13 6.94
C ALA A 220 -44.82 -55.09 6.03
N THR A 221 -44.08 -54.32 5.24
CA THR A 221 -44.61 -53.28 4.36
C THR A 221 -44.13 -53.48 2.92
N LEU A 222 -45.05 -53.50 1.99
CA LEU A 222 -44.78 -53.51 0.54
C LEU A 222 -44.99 -52.12 -0.02
N PHE A 223 -44.02 -51.62 -0.78
CA PHE A 223 -44.16 -50.36 -1.47
C PHE A 223 -44.75 -50.65 -2.87
N ILE A 224 -46.04 -50.42 -3.03
CA ILE A 224 -46.80 -50.73 -4.21
C ILE A 224 -46.98 -49.50 -5.08
N GLU A 225 -46.67 -49.60 -6.37
CA GLU A 225 -47.09 -48.66 -7.40
C GLU A 225 -48.47 -49.07 -7.88
N PRO A 226 -49.54 -48.36 -7.60
CA PRO A 226 -50.87 -48.70 -8.08
C PRO A 226 -50.96 -48.61 -9.59
N MET A 227 -51.74 -49.49 -10.23
CA MET A 227 -51.91 -49.51 -11.69
C MET A 227 -52.38 -48.15 -12.27
N ALA A 228 -53.15 -47.36 -11.49
CA ALA A 228 -53.56 -46.05 -11.87
C ALA A 228 -52.40 -45.02 -11.99
N ALA A 229 -51.28 -45.27 -11.31
CA ALA A 229 -50.08 -44.42 -11.36
C ALA A 229 -48.98 -44.90 -12.34
N VAL A 230 -49.02 -46.19 -12.73
CA VAL A 230 -47.95 -46.81 -13.56
C VAL A 230 -47.63 -46.03 -14.84
N LYS A 231 -48.65 -45.66 -15.60
CA LYS A 231 -48.48 -44.90 -16.83
C LYS A 231 -47.79 -43.54 -16.60
N ALA A 232 -48.21 -42.79 -15.59
CA ALA A 232 -47.67 -41.50 -15.26
C ALA A 232 -46.25 -41.58 -14.65
N ASN A 233 -45.97 -42.60 -13.81
CA ASN A 233 -44.62 -42.88 -13.33
C ASN A 233 -43.65 -43.31 -14.46
N ASN A 234 -44.11 -44.06 -15.45
CA ASN A 234 -43.30 -44.37 -16.62
C ASN A 234 -42.99 -43.10 -17.44
N GLU A 235 -44.00 -42.22 -17.62
CA GLU A 235 -43.82 -40.94 -18.29
C GLU A 235 -42.83 -40.06 -17.53
N LEU A 236 -42.89 -40.03 -16.18
CA LEU A 236 -41.91 -39.30 -15.37
C LEU A 236 -40.49 -39.81 -15.57
N ARG A 237 -40.31 -41.13 -15.61
CA ARG A 237 -38.98 -41.73 -15.85
C ARG A 237 -38.45 -41.43 -17.23
N GLU A 238 -39.29 -41.46 -18.27
CA GLU A 238 -38.90 -41.04 -19.63
C GLU A 238 -38.53 -39.57 -19.68
N LEU A 239 -39.30 -38.70 -19.01
CA LEU A 239 -39.03 -37.30 -18.97
C LEU A 239 -37.76 -36.99 -18.16
N ALA A 240 -37.50 -37.70 -17.06
CA ALA A 240 -36.25 -37.59 -16.31
C ALA A 240 -35.01 -37.99 -17.13
N ALA A 241 -35.13 -39.06 -17.95
CA ALA A 241 -34.06 -39.42 -18.86
C ALA A 241 -33.82 -38.37 -19.96
N LYS A 242 -34.90 -37.75 -20.47
CA LYS A 242 -34.81 -36.66 -21.44
C LYS A 242 -34.21 -35.40 -20.80
N GLU A 243 -34.59 -35.07 -19.57
CA GLU A 243 -34.02 -33.96 -18.81
C GLU A 243 -32.51 -34.13 -18.67
N LYS A 244 -32.07 -35.33 -18.26
CA LYS A 244 -30.65 -35.63 -18.13
C LYS A 244 -29.90 -35.50 -19.45
N ALA A 245 -30.44 -36.06 -20.54
CA ALA A 245 -29.83 -35.98 -21.87
C ALA A 245 -29.75 -34.50 -22.36
N GLU A 246 -30.80 -33.70 -22.10
CA GLU A 246 -30.81 -32.26 -22.47
C GLU A 246 -29.80 -31.48 -21.64
N ILE A 247 -29.68 -31.78 -20.34
CA ILE A 247 -28.64 -31.19 -19.48
C ILE A 247 -27.24 -31.51 -20.02
N GLU A 248 -26.98 -32.77 -20.35
CA GLU A 248 -25.70 -33.20 -20.93
C GLU A 248 -25.42 -32.49 -22.27
N ARG A 249 -26.44 -32.26 -23.09
CA ARG A 249 -26.33 -31.52 -24.34
C ARG A 249 -25.97 -30.03 -24.08
N ILE A 250 -26.64 -29.38 -23.14
CA ILE A 250 -26.38 -28.00 -22.78
C ILE A 250 -24.94 -27.83 -22.24
N LEU A 251 -24.53 -28.73 -21.36
CA LEU A 251 -23.15 -28.71 -20.83
C LEU A 251 -22.10 -28.94 -21.94
N ALA A 252 -22.36 -29.85 -22.89
CA ALA A 252 -21.48 -30.07 -24.02
C ALA A 252 -21.40 -28.82 -24.95
N GLU A 253 -22.53 -28.14 -25.21
CA GLU A 253 -22.55 -26.92 -25.99
C GLU A 253 -21.75 -25.78 -25.30
N LEU A 254 -21.98 -25.54 -24.00
CA LEU A 254 -21.24 -24.54 -23.23
C LEU A 254 -19.74 -24.89 -23.17
N SER A 255 -19.41 -26.20 -23.12
CA SER A 255 -18.01 -26.64 -23.12
C SER A 255 -17.32 -26.38 -24.46
N ALA A 256 -18.04 -26.59 -25.58
CA ALA A 256 -17.53 -26.29 -26.91
C ALA A 256 -17.31 -24.78 -27.11
N ASP A 257 -18.22 -23.93 -26.61
CA ASP A 257 -18.04 -22.47 -26.62
C ASP A 257 -16.81 -22.06 -25.79
N CYS A 258 -16.57 -22.69 -24.64
CA CYS A 258 -15.37 -22.45 -23.84
C CYS A 258 -14.09 -22.90 -24.56
N ALA A 259 -14.13 -24.01 -25.31
CA ALA A 259 -13.02 -24.51 -26.09
C ALA A 259 -12.61 -23.56 -27.21
N GLU A 260 -13.58 -22.94 -27.89
CA GLU A 260 -13.30 -21.93 -28.93
C GLU A 260 -12.48 -20.72 -28.39
N HIS A 261 -12.59 -20.44 -27.12
CA HIS A 261 -11.89 -19.33 -26.45
C HIS A 261 -10.87 -19.80 -25.41
N ALA A 262 -10.42 -21.04 -25.46
CA ALA A 262 -9.60 -21.64 -24.41
C ALA A 262 -8.27 -20.92 -24.19
N ASP A 263 -7.58 -20.53 -25.24
CA ASP A 263 -6.31 -19.83 -25.18
C ASP A 263 -6.45 -18.42 -24.56
N ASP A 264 -7.49 -17.69 -24.95
CA ASP A 264 -7.76 -16.37 -24.42
C ASP A 264 -8.08 -16.44 -22.92
N ILE A 265 -8.93 -17.40 -22.51
CA ILE A 265 -9.32 -17.56 -21.10
C ILE A 265 -8.13 -18.04 -20.26
N ALA A 266 -7.28 -18.92 -20.78
CA ALA A 266 -6.07 -19.35 -20.10
C ALA A 266 -5.05 -18.22 -19.95
N SER A 267 -4.92 -17.38 -20.99
CA SER A 267 -4.12 -16.16 -20.94
C SER A 267 -4.64 -15.19 -19.89
N ASP A 268 -5.95 -14.93 -19.85
CA ASP A 268 -6.59 -14.07 -18.86
C ASP A 268 -6.36 -14.57 -17.45
N TYR A 269 -6.49 -15.89 -17.22
CA TYR A 269 -6.17 -16.48 -15.92
C TYR A 269 -4.73 -16.16 -15.50
N ASN A 270 -3.76 -16.35 -16.38
CA ASN A 270 -2.35 -16.07 -16.08
C ASN A 270 -2.11 -14.58 -15.80
N LEU A 271 -2.74 -13.67 -16.55
CA LEU A 271 -2.65 -12.24 -16.34
C LEU A 271 -3.28 -11.81 -15.00
N LEU A 272 -4.42 -12.40 -14.63
CA LEU A 272 -5.06 -12.16 -13.34
C LEU A 272 -4.19 -12.61 -12.17
N ILE A 273 -3.53 -13.78 -12.30
CA ILE A 273 -2.57 -14.26 -11.29
C ILE A 273 -1.37 -13.32 -11.19
N GLN A 274 -0.81 -12.88 -12.30
CA GLN A 274 0.31 -11.94 -12.30
C GLN A 274 -0.08 -10.60 -11.64
N LEU A 275 -1.26 -10.09 -11.94
CA LEU A 275 -1.80 -8.88 -11.27
C LEU A 275 -2.01 -9.11 -9.77
N ASP A 276 -2.52 -10.29 -9.36
CA ASP A 276 -2.68 -10.62 -7.94
C ASP A 276 -1.34 -10.57 -7.19
N VAL A 277 -0.29 -11.14 -7.76
CA VAL A 277 1.08 -11.09 -7.19
C VAL A 277 1.58 -9.65 -7.07
N ILE A 278 1.43 -8.84 -8.12
CA ILE A 278 1.87 -7.44 -8.12
C ILE A 278 1.09 -6.64 -7.06
N PHE A 279 -0.22 -6.82 -6.98
CA PHE A 279 -1.04 -6.14 -5.98
C PHE A 279 -0.80 -6.68 -4.56
N ALA A 280 -0.47 -7.96 -4.39
CA ALA A 280 -0.04 -8.51 -3.10
C ALA A 280 1.27 -7.86 -2.62
N LYS A 281 2.26 -7.65 -3.51
CA LYS A 281 3.48 -6.88 -3.20
C LYS A 281 3.16 -5.46 -2.74
N ALA A 282 2.25 -4.78 -3.43
CA ALA A 282 1.79 -3.45 -3.05
C ALA A 282 1.09 -3.43 -1.68
N LYS A 283 0.21 -4.40 -1.38
CA LYS A 283 -0.43 -4.56 -0.07
C LYS A 283 0.61 -4.81 1.03
N LEU A 284 1.57 -5.69 0.79
CA LEU A 284 2.66 -5.94 1.73
C LEU A 284 3.48 -4.67 1.97
N SER A 285 3.75 -3.88 0.92
CA SER A 285 4.42 -2.59 1.05
C SER A 285 3.66 -1.65 2.01
N TYR A 286 2.34 -1.55 1.92
CA TYR A 286 1.54 -0.77 2.88
C TYR A 286 1.63 -1.32 4.29
N LYS A 287 1.51 -2.63 4.42
CA LYS A 287 1.58 -3.32 5.72
C LYS A 287 2.91 -3.07 6.43
N LEU A 288 4.01 -3.05 5.70
CA LEU A 288 5.36 -2.82 6.23
C LEU A 288 5.74 -1.33 6.32
N ASN A 289 4.93 -0.39 5.80
CA ASN A 289 5.31 0.99 5.49
C ASN A 289 6.57 1.04 4.61
N GLY A 290 6.62 0.15 3.62
CA GLY A 290 7.75 0.00 2.73
C GLY A 290 7.83 1.11 1.69
N ILE A 291 9.05 1.42 1.29
CA ILE A 291 9.38 2.32 0.19
C ILE A 291 10.03 1.55 -0.95
N GLU A 292 9.94 2.08 -2.17
CA GLU A 292 10.77 1.63 -3.29
C GLU A 292 12.23 2.04 -3.02
N PRO A 293 13.18 1.09 -2.87
CA PRO A 293 14.58 1.45 -2.70
C PRO A 293 15.18 1.99 -4.00
N GLU A 294 16.08 2.96 -3.90
CA GLU A 294 16.88 3.40 -5.04
C GLU A 294 17.84 2.30 -5.48
N LEU A 295 17.82 1.92 -6.76
CA LEU A 295 18.80 0.97 -7.29
C LEU A 295 20.14 1.67 -7.54
N ARG A 296 21.14 1.32 -6.74
CA ARG A 296 22.50 1.87 -6.79
C ARG A 296 23.41 1.03 -7.67
N GLU A 297 24.52 1.59 -8.10
CA GLU A 297 25.56 0.82 -8.80
C GLU A 297 26.37 -0.02 -7.80
N ARG A 298 26.62 0.53 -6.63
CA ARG A 298 27.34 -0.12 -5.54
C ARG A 298 26.83 0.44 -4.20
N GLY A 299 26.95 -0.37 -3.18
CA GLY A 299 26.70 0.03 -1.81
C GLY A 299 25.23 0.04 -1.40
N THR A 300 25.00 -0.50 -0.22
CA THR A 300 23.70 -0.50 0.46
C THR A 300 23.61 0.68 1.41
N VAL A 301 22.59 1.53 1.25
CA VAL A 301 22.28 2.64 2.15
C VAL A 301 20.92 2.41 2.75
N LEU A 302 20.86 2.19 4.04
CA LEU A 302 19.62 2.00 4.78
C LEU A 302 19.40 3.16 5.75
N ARG A 303 18.25 3.82 5.63
CA ARG A 303 17.83 4.92 6.51
C ARG A 303 16.65 4.46 7.34
N ARG A 304 16.81 4.40 8.64
CA ARG A 304 15.79 3.98 9.60
C ARG A 304 15.06 2.68 9.19
N ALA A 305 15.83 1.75 8.65
CA ALA A 305 15.34 0.45 8.19
C ALA A 305 14.95 -0.45 9.36
N ARG A 306 13.89 -1.22 9.20
CA ARG A 306 13.36 -2.15 10.21
C ARG A 306 13.36 -3.56 9.66
N HIS A 307 13.56 -4.51 10.55
CA HIS A 307 13.38 -5.92 10.19
C HIS A 307 11.89 -6.21 9.93
N PRO A 308 11.51 -6.75 8.75
CA PRO A 308 10.10 -6.89 8.36
C PRO A 308 9.30 -7.84 9.23
N LEU A 309 9.95 -8.82 9.86
CA LEU A 309 9.31 -9.83 10.72
C LEU A 309 9.10 -9.35 12.16
N LEU A 310 9.71 -8.24 12.56
CA LEU A 310 9.50 -7.69 13.90
C LEU A 310 8.24 -6.81 13.94
N PRO A 311 7.48 -6.85 15.06
CA PRO A 311 6.36 -5.94 15.26
C PRO A 311 6.79 -4.49 15.12
N LYS A 312 6.03 -3.67 14.40
CA LYS A 312 6.36 -2.27 14.09
C LYS A 312 6.64 -1.39 15.30
N ASP A 313 5.95 -1.63 16.38
CA ASP A 313 6.05 -0.92 17.67
C ASP A 313 7.30 -1.34 18.47
N LYS A 314 7.85 -2.51 18.21
CA LYS A 314 9.05 -3.06 18.87
C LYS A 314 10.31 -2.96 18.05
N ALA A 315 10.19 -2.90 16.73
CA ALA A 315 11.34 -2.83 15.82
C ALA A 315 12.04 -1.47 15.93
N VAL A 316 13.24 -1.47 16.48
CA VAL A 316 14.10 -0.29 16.51
C VAL A 316 14.75 -0.12 15.13
N PRO A 317 14.58 1.06 14.49
CA PRO A 317 15.14 1.28 13.16
C PRO A 317 16.65 1.44 13.20
N ILE A 318 17.34 0.82 12.24
CA ILE A 318 18.80 0.96 12.03
C ILE A 318 19.08 1.84 10.82
N SER A 319 20.19 2.58 10.87
CA SER A 319 20.70 3.34 9.72
C SER A 319 22.15 2.98 9.50
N LEU A 320 22.51 2.64 8.27
CA LEU A 320 23.88 2.29 7.89
C LEU A 320 24.13 2.55 6.41
N GLU A 321 25.40 2.65 6.08
CA GLU A 321 25.92 2.65 4.72
C GLU A 321 26.99 1.57 4.63
N LEU A 322 27.09 0.87 3.50
CA LEU A 322 28.06 -0.22 3.28
C LEU A 322 28.32 -0.35 1.77
N GLY A 323 29.58 -0.29 1.35
CA GLY A 323 30.00 -0.51 -0.03
C GLY A 323 30.26 0.77 -0.84
N GLU A 324 30.21 1.97 -0.23
CA GLU A 324 30.63 3.26 -0.84
C GLU A 324 31.93 3.75 -0.21
N ASP A 325 31.84 4.41 0.95
CA ASP A 325 33.01 4.93 1.67
C ASP A 325 33.84 3.81 2.30
N PHE A 326 33.23 2.69 2.63
CA PHE A 326 33.85 1.50 3.18
C PHE A 326 33.14 0.23 2.67
N ASP A 327 33.90 -0.82 2.45
CA ASP A 327 33.42 -2.11 1.96
C ASP A 327 33.11 -3.11 3.08
N THR A 328 33.57 -2.82 4.30
CA THR A 328 33.47 -3.74 5.43
C THR A 328 32.89 -3.05 6.66
N LEU A 329 31.88 -3.66 7.28
CA LEU A 329 31.27 -3.23 8.53
C LEU A 329 31.48 -4.30 9.62
N ILE A 330 32.17 -3.93 10.69
CA ILE A 330 32.39 -4.80 11.86
C ILE A 330 31.45 -4.36 12.99
N ILE A 331 30.46 -5.19 13.30
CA ILE A 331 29.44 -4.90 14.31
C ILE A 331 29.84 -5.57 15.63
N THR A 332 29.95 -4.77 16.68
CA THR A 332 30.36 -5.22 18.01
C THR A 332 29.26 -4.95 19.05
N GLY A 333 29.38 -5.54 20.23
CA GLY A 333 28.42 -5.39 21.32
C GLY A 333 27.99 -6.73 21.94
N PRO A 334 27.08 -6.72 22.93
CA PRO A 334 26.59 -7.96 23.54
C PRO A 334 25.69 -8.76 22.57
N ASN A 335 25.59 -10.09 22.74
CA ASN A 335 24.76 -10.95 21.88
C ASN A 335 23.29 -10.55 21.91
N THR A 336 22.78 -10.14 23.06
CA THR A 336 21.41 -9.65 23.22
C THR A 336 21.16 -8.27 22.60
N GLY A 337 22.20 -7.58 22.12
CA GLY A 337 22.13 -6.20 21.61
C GLY A 337 21.52 -6.05 20.23
N GLY A 338 21.25 -7.14 19.52
CA GLY A 338 20.65 -7.11 18.18
C GLY A 338 21.65 -7.18 17.01
N LYS A 339 22.88 -7.65 17.24
CA LYS A 339 23.91 -7.83 16.20
C LYS A 339 23.41 -8.71 15.05
N THR A 340 22.98 -9.92 15.36
CA THR A 340 22.43 -10.90 14.39
C THR A 340 21.23 -10.35 13.64
N VAL A 341 20.33 -9.64 14.34
CA VAL A 341 19.16 -9.00 13.72
C VAL A 341 19.57 -7.90 12.75
N SER A 342 20.63 -7.14 13.07
CA SER A 342 21.17 -6.11 12.17
C SER A 342 21.75 -6.74 10.91
N LEU A 343 22.53 -7.83 11.01
CA LEU A 343 23.03 -8.59 9.86
C LEU A 343 21.89 -9.13 8.99
N LYS A 344 20.91 -9.80 9.62
CA LYS A 344 19.72 -10.31 8.91
C LYS A 344 18.96 -9.18 8.23
N THR A 345 18.81 -8.00 8.86
CA THR A 345 18.16 -6.86 8.26
C THR A 345 18.88 -6.39 6.99
N ILE A 346 20.21 -6.28 7.03
CA ILE A 346 21.01 -5.90 5.85
C ILE A 346 20.76 -6.89 4.71
N GLY A 347 20.93 -8.20 4.95
CA GLY A 347 20.77 -9.22 3.91
C GLY A 347 19.35 -9.29 3.38
N LEU A 348 18.37 -9.38 4.28
CA LEU A 348 16.97 -9.59 3.92
C LEU A 348 16.40 -8.42 3.12
N LEU A 349 16.72 -7.16 3.47
CA LEU A 349 16.21 -6.01 2.72
C LEU A 349 16.79 -5.91 1.30
N ASN A 350 18.07 -6.30 1.12
CA ASN A 350 18.66 -6.43 -0.22
C ASN A 350 17.94 -7.52 -1.03
N ILE A 351 17.68 -8.69 -0.44
CA ILE A 351 16.97 -9.79 -1.08
C ILE A 351 15.52 -9.38 -1.41
N MET A 352 14.83 -8.71 -0.51
CA MET A 352 13.48 -8.21 -0.75
C MET A 352 13.44 -7.30 -1.97
N ALA A 353 14.36 -6.36 -2.08
CA ALA A 353 14.46 -5.49 -3.24
C ALA A 353 14.69 -6.27 -4.55
N GLN A 354 15.57 -7.28 -4.53
CA GLN A 354 15.83 -8.15 -5.69
C GLN A 354 14.62 -9.04 -6.06
N CYS A 355 13.70 -9.28 -5.12
CA CYS A 355 12.39 -9.88 -5.37
C CYS A 355 11.36 -8.88 -5.92
N GLY A 356 11.70 -7.59 -6.04
CA GLY A 356 10.77 -6.53 -6.41
C GLY A 356 9.81 -6.13 -5.29
N LEU A 357 10.19 -6.37 -4.03
CA LEU A 357 9.44 -5.94 -2.85
C LEU A 357 9.97 -4.59 -2.35
N HIS A 358 9.09 -3.75 -1.89
CA HIS A 358 9.46 -2.54 -1.16
C HIS A 358 10.04 -2.90 0.21
N ILE A 359 11.00 -2.10 0.67
CA ILE A 359 11.69 -2.32 1.94
C ILE A 359 11.15 -1.40 3.04
N PRO A 360 11.01 -1.88 4.29
CA PRO A 360 10.58 -1.08 5.44
C PRO A 360 11.70 -0.14 5.92
N ALA A 361 11.89 0.95 5.20
CA ALA A 361 12.92 1.96 5.45
C ALA A 361 12.38 3.37 5.13
N ASP A 362 13.13 4.42 5.49
CA ASP A 362 12.79 5.79 5.13
C ASP A 362 13.36 6.16 3.75
N ASP A 363 12.80 7.19 3.13
CA ASP A 363 13.19 7.72 1.82
C ASP A 363 14.70 8.03 1.75
N GLY A 364 15.30 7.77 0.58
CA GLY A 364 16.73 7.87 0.35
C GLY A 364 17.50 6.61 0.78
N SER A 365 16.80 5.51 1.08
CA SER A 365 17.40 4.19 1.18
C SER A 365 17.59 3.61 -0.21
N GLY A 366 18.74 2.97 -0.44
CA GLY A 366 19.07 2.37 -1.72
C GLY A 366 19.91 1.12 -1.56
N VAL A 367 19.77 0.23 -2.53
CA VAL A 367 20.48 -1.06 -2.55
C VAL A 367 21.04 -1.34 -3.94
N PRO A 368 22.19 -2.01 -4.06
CA PRO A 368 22.65 -2.55 -5.32
C PRO A 368 21.92 -3.87 -5.63
N VAL A 369 22.12 -4.40 -6.80
CA VAL A 369 21.72 -5.75 -7.14
C VAL A 369 22.94 -6.65 -7.01
N TYR A 370 23.04 -7.37 -5.91
CA TYR A 370 24.11 -8.32 -5.68
C TYR A 370 23.85 -9.61 -6.47
N ARG A 371 24.91 -10.18 -7.01
CA ARG A 371 24.87 -11.52 -7.61
C ARG A 371 24.71 -12.58 -6.54
N HIS A 372 25.47 -12.42 -5.42
CA HIS A 372 25.49 -13.35 -4.31
C HIS A 372 25.27 -12.60 -3.00
N ILE A 373 24.30 -13.05 -2.21
CA ILE A 373 24.09 -12.63 -0.83
C ILE A 373 24.27 -13.88 0.02
N LEU A 374 25.45 -14.01 0.63
CA LEU A 374 25.85 -15.23 1.32
C LEU A 374 25.95 -14.97 2.81
N ALA A 375 25.41 -15.87 3.61
CA ALA A 375 25.31 -15.69 5.05
C ALA A 375 25.79 -16.93 5.81
N ASP A 376 26.68 -16.68 6.78
CA ASP A 376 27.03 -17.61 7.85
C ASP A 376 26.46 -17.01 9.15
N ILE A 377 25.21 -17.31 9.46
CA ILE A 377 24.44 -16.79 10.59
C ILE A 377 23.70 -17.95 11.25
N GLY A 378 23.82 -18.08 12.56
CA GLY A 378 23.04 -19.00 13.38
C GLY A 378 23.91 -19.95 14.21
N ASP A 379 23.37 -20.35 15.37
CA ASP A 379 23.91 -21.41 16.23
C ASP A 379 23.42 -22.76 15.69
N GLU A 380 24.31 -23.54 15.08
CA GLU A 380 24.02 -24.94 14.78
C GLU A 380 24.06 -25.78 16.06
N GLN A 381 23.20 -25.48 17.04
CA GLN A 381 22.99 -26.28 18.24
C GLN A 381 22.13 -27.53 17.99
N SER A 382 22.16 -28.08 16.78
CA SER A 382 21.48 -29.37 16.55
C SER A 382 22.35 -30.49 17.12
N ILE A 383 21.82 -31.14 18.12
CA ILE A 383 22.43 -32.31 18.82
C ILE A 383 22.78 -33.47 17.87
N GLU A 384 22.30 -33.45 16.64
CA GLU A 384 22.44 -34.53 15.64
C GLU A 384 23.74 -34.42 14.79
N GLN A 385 24.44 -33.27 14.78
CA GLN A 385 25.70 -33.15 14.03
C GLN A 385 26.88 -33.08 14.97
N SER A 386 27.69 -34.13 14.96
CA SER A 386 28.87 -34.38 15.78
C SER A 386 30.10 -33.53 15.44
N LEU A 387 29.96 -32.54 14.54
CA LEU A 387 31.01 -31.58 14.21
C LEU A 387 31.00 -30.43 15.22
N SER A 388 32.20 -30.03 15.74
CA SER A 388 32.33 -28.80 16.50
C SER A 388 31.70 -27.64 15.78
N THR A 389 30.97 -26.75 16.48
CA THR A 389 30.38 -25.53 15.95
C THR A 389 31.36 -24.73 15.09
N PHE A 390 32.62 -24.64 15.50
CA PHE A 390 33.72 -24.04 14.73
C PHE A 390 33.90 -24.68 13.36
N SER A 391 33.91 -26.04 13.28
CA SER A 391 34.12 -26.74 12.01
C SER A 391 32.97 -26.52 11.05
N ALA A 392 31.73 -26.44 11.53
CA ALA A 392 30.56 -26.17 10.73
C ALA A 392 30.61 -24.77 10.12
N HIS A 393 30.89 -23.74 10.93
CA HIS A 393 31.11 -22.38 10.46
C HIS A 393 32.27 -22.30 9.44
N MET A 394 33.39 -22.92 9.71
CA MET A 394 34.53 -22.91 8.78
C MET A 394 34.21 -23.58 7.44
N THR A 395 33.47 -24.66 7.44
CA THR A 395 33.03 -25.31 6.20
C THR A 395 32.12 -24.36 5.39
N ASN A 396 31.21 -23.70 6.05
CA ASN A 396 30.29 -22.71 5.43
C ASN A 396 31.08 -21.52 4.86
N ILE A 397 32.00 -20.95 5.65
CA ILE A 397 32.86 -19.84 5.23
C ILE A 397 33.75 -20.22 4.04
N VAL A 398 34.31 -21.45 3.98
CA VAL A 398 35.06 -21.93 2.81
C VAL A 398 34.19 -21.90 1.55
N HIS A 399 32.95 -22.34 1.63
CA HIS A 399 32.01 -22.25 0.48
C HIS A 399 31.75 -20.81 0.09
N ILE A 400 31.45 -19.94 1.05
CA ILE A 400 31.22 -18.50 0.82
C ILE A 400 32.42 -17.87 0.12
N LEU A 401 33.62 -18.12 0.56
CA LEU A 401 34.84 -17.56 -0.01
C LEU A 401 35.15 -18.11 -1.41
N ASN A 402 34.74 -19.33 -1.73
CA ASN A 402 34.87 -19.88 -3.08
C ASN A 402 33.90 -19.28 -4.10
N GLU A 403 32.76 -18.78 -3.65
CA GLU A 403 31.72 -18.20 -4.52
C GLU A 403 31.75 -16.66 -4.52
N CYS A 404 32.54 -16.02 -3.63
CA CYS A 404 32.54 -14.56 -3.54
C CYS A 404 33.22 -13.89 -4.72
N ASP A 405 32.64 -12.80 -5.17
CA ASP A 405 33.13 -11.90 -6.22
C ASP A 405 32.87 -10.42 -5.83
N ASP A 406 33.11 -9.50 -6.76
CA ASP A 406 32.92 -8.06 -6.56
C ASP A 406 31.44 -7.61 -6.50
N ASP A 407 30.52 -8.48 -6.90
CA ASP A 407 29.08 -8.30 -6.80
C ASP A 407 28.46 -9.09 -5.62
N SER A 408 29.29 -9.42 -4.60
CA SER A 408 28.86 -10.22 -3.45
C SER A 408 28.68 -9.40 -2.18
N LEU A 409 27.64 -9.76 -1.39
CA LEU A 409 27.44 -9.32 -0.01
C LEU A 409 27.61 -10.52 0.94
N LEU A 410 28.60 -10.44 1.81
CA LEU A 410 28.94 -11.49 2.75
C LEU A 410 28.55 -11.09 4.17
N LEU A 411 27.83 -11.98 4.86
CA LEU A 411 27.29 -11.74 6.19
C LEU A 411 27.82 -12.82 7.15
N PHE A 412 28.65 -12.44 8.11
CA PHE A 412 29.25 -13.35 9.06
C PHE A 412 28.82 -13.03 10.49
N ASP A 413 28.16 -13.97 11.17
CA ASP A 413 27.86 -13.82 12.59
C ASP A 413 28.90 -14.51 13.45
N GLU A 414 29.33 -13.83 14.50
CA GLU A 414 30.34 -14.30 15.46
C GLU A 414 31.62 -14.85 14.78
N LEU A 415 32.14 -14.13 13.76
CA LEU A 415 33.26 -14.59 12.95
C LEU A 415 34.50 -14.91 13.80
N GLY A 416 35.00 -16.14 13.65
CA GLY A 416 36.17 -16.69 14.36
C GLY A 416 35.85 -17.30 15.73
N ALA A 417 34.57 -17.31 16.17
CA ALA A 417 34.18 -17.91 17.45
C ALA A 417 34.40 -19.43 17.47
N GLY A 418 34.51 -20.00 18.67
CA GLY A 418 34.60 -21.46 18.86
C GLY A 418 36.02 -22.05 18.86
N THR A 419 37.07 -21.23 18.80
CA THR A 419 38.45 -21.62 18.91
C THR A 419 39.23 -20.72 19.89
N ASP A 420 40.57 -20.88 19.98
CA ASP A 420 41.40 -19.95 20.75
C ASP A 420 41.17 -18.49 20.29
N PRO A 421 40.95 -17.54 21.21
CA PRO A 421 40.61 -16.18 20.85
C PRO A 421 41.64 -15.49 19.95
N THR A 422 42.90 -15.77 20.09
CA THR A 422 43.97 -15.17 19.30
C THR A 422 43.99 -15.73 17.88
N GLU A 423 43.84 -17.05 17.76
CA GLU A 423 43.74 -17.75 16.48
C GLU A 423 42.43 -17.36 15.74
N GLY A 424 41.32 -17.33 16.47
CA GLY A 424 40.04 -16.93 15.93
C GLY A 424 40.03 -15.50 15.38
N ALA A 425 40.62 -14.56 16.12
CA ALA A 425 40.73 -13.17 15.66
C ALA A 425 41.62 -13.05 14.42
N ALA A 426 42.75 -13.76 14.38
CA ALA A 426 43.66 -13.77 13.23
C ALA A 426 42.99 -14.36 11.98
N LEU A 427 42.28 -15.48 12.13
CA LEU A 427 41.45 -16.08 11.06
C LEU A 427 40.38 -15.14 10.56
N ALA A 428 39.64 -14.50 11.46
CA ALA A 428 38.59 -13.56 11.11
C ALA A 428 39.12 -12.40 10.25
N ILE A 429 40.27 -11.81 10.64
CA ILE A 429 40.92 -10.75 9.85
C ILE A 429 41.33 -11.28 8.48
N ALA A 430 41.93 -12.47 8.41
CA ALA A 430 42.38 -13.07 7.14
C ALA A 430 41.20 -13.38 6.20
N ILE A 431 40.05 -13.84 6.72
CA ILE A 431 38.84 -14.09 5.98
C ILE A 431 38.27 -12.78 5.41
N ILE A 432 38.20 -11.74 6.22
CA ILE A 432 37.72 -10.42 5.78
C ILE A 432 38.62 -9.86 4.68
N GLU A 433 39.93 -9.90 4.88
CA GLU A 433 40.90 -9.43 3.89
C GLU A 433 40.84 -10.21 2.57
N TYR A 434 40.61 -11.50 2.65
CA TYR A 434 40.42 -12.32 1.44
C TYR A 434 39.17 -11.86 0.66
N ALA A 435 38.06 -11.69 1.35
CA ALA A 435 36.81 -11.23 0.73
C ALA A 435 36.93 -9.82 0.12
N ARG A 436 37.60 -8.90 0.82
CA ARG A 436 37.85 -7.53 0.35
C ARG A 436 38.72 -7.50 -0.91
N ARG A 437 39.76 -8.37 -0.98
CA ARG A 437 40.61 -8.48 -2.19
C ARG A 437 39.83 -8.95 -3.41
N HIS A 438 38.73 -9.67 -3.22
CA HIS A 438 37.78 -10.07 -4.29
C HIS A 438 36.71 -9.02 -4.57
N GLY A 439 36.73 -7.87 -3.88
CA GLY A 439 35.81 -6.77 -4.09
C GLY A 439 34.49 -6.90 -3.37
N ALA A 440 34.26 -7.96 -2.59
CA ALA A 440 32.99 -8.20 -1.89
C ALA A 440 32.73 -7.17 -0.78
N CYS A 441 31.44 -6.86 -0.55
CA CYS A 441 31.01 -6.15 0.64
C CYS A 441 30.84 -7.11 1.80
N VAL A 442 31.34 -6.75 2.99
CA VAL A 442 31.33 -7.61 4.17
C VAL A 442 30.64 -6.92 5.34
N ALA A 443 29.71 -7.61 5.99
CA ALA A 443 29.24 -7.23 7.32
C ALA A 443 29.48 -8.41 8.27
N ALA A 444 30.25 -8.18 9.35
CA ALA A 444 30.58 -9.22 10.28
C ALA A 444 30.31 -8.80 11.72
N THR A 445 29.85 -9.72 12.55
CA THR A 445 29.79 -9.50 14.00
C THR A 445 30.93 -10.21 14.71
N THR A 446 31.39 -9.64 15.80
CA THR A 446 32.47 -10.24 16.60
C THR A 446 32.44 -9.74 18.04
N HIS A 447 33.11 -10.52 18.90
CA HIS A 447 33.45 -10.14 20.28
C HIS A 447 34.90 -9.77 20.47
N TYR A 448 35.78 -10.01 19.47
CA TYR A 448 37.22 -9.83 19.59
C TYR A 448 37.60 -8.35 19.58
N ALA A 449 38.46 -7.99 20.55
CA ALA A 449 39.01 -6.63 20.64
C ALA A 449 39.96 -6.31 19.47
N GLU A 450 40.65 -7.31 18.97
CA GLU A 450 41.59 -7.23 17.84
C GLU A 450 40.88 -6.75 16.55
N LEU A 451 39.65 -7.23 16.28
CA LEU A 451 38.86 -6.78 15.13
C LEU A 451 38.37 -5.36 15.28
N LYS A 452 38.10 -4.89 16.52
CA LYS A 452 37.75 -3.47 16.76
C LYS A 452 38.94 -2.55 16.43
N VAL A 453 40.16 -2.97 16.86
CA VAL A 453 41.39 -2.23 16.56
C VAL A 453 41.65 -2.24 15.07
N TYR A 454 41.59 -3.41 14.44
CA TYR A 454 41.75 -3.58 13.00
C TYR A 454 40.81 -2.67 12.20
N ALA A 455 39.53 -2.61 12.54
CA ALA A 455 38.54 -1.72 11.89
C ALA A 455 38.76 -0.23 12.18
N THR A 456 39.64 0.13 13.09
CA THR A 456 40.01 1.52 13.36
C THR A 456 41.25 1.94 12.61
N THR A 457 42.13 0.98 12.30
CA THR A 457 43.43 1.23 11.66
C THR A 457 43.41 1.07 10.15
N GLU A 458 42.59 0.16 9.64
CA GLU A 458 42.56 -0.15 8.22
C GLU A 458 41.55 0.71 7.47
N ALA A 459 41.95 1.22 6.31
CA ALA A 459 41.10 2.01 5.43
C ALA A 459 40.03 1.12 4.75
N GLY A 460 38.81 1.63 4.59
CA GLY A 460 37.69 0.92 3.94
C GLY A 460 36.95 -0.02 4.88
N ILE A 461 37.33 -0.05 6.18
CA ILE A 461 36.62 -0.81 7.20
C ILE A 461 36.03 0.14 8.24
N GLN A 462 34.82 -0.13 8.66
CA GLN A 462 34.12 0.69 9.63
C GLN A 462 33.65 -0.14 10.83
N ASN A 463 33.85 0.40 12.02
CA ASN A 463 33.25 -0.15 13.23
C ASN A 463 31.78 0.25 13.34
N ALA A 464 30.97 -0.66 13.89
CA ALA A 464 29.64 -0.34 14.40
C ALA A 464 29.42 -1.02 15.75
N SER A 465 28.55 -0.45 16.55
CA SER A 465 28.17 -1.06 17.84
C SER A 465 26.69 -1.10 18.05
N CYS A 466 26.20 -2.19 18.65
CA CYS A 466 24.86 -2.24 19.20
C CYS A 466 24.86 -1.61 20.57
N GLU A 467 24.08 -0.53 20.71
CA GLU A 467 23.98 0.23 21.95
C GLU A 467 23.32 -0.62 23.06
N PHE A 468 23.89 -0.54 24.25
CA PHE A 468 23.39 -1.23 25.44
C PHE A 468 23.27 -0.28 26.61
N ASP A 469 22.10 -0.22 27.22
CA ASP A 469 21.84 0.61 28.37
C ASP A 469 22.32 -0.11 29.65
N VAL A 470 23.39 0.38 30.20
CA VAL A 470 23.99 -0.16 31.43
C VAL A 470 23.14 0.16 32.67
N GLU A 471 22.32 1.21 32.62
CA GLU A 471 21.47 1.58 33.76
C GLU A 471 20.28 0.64 33.89
N THR A 472 19.63 0.31 32.78
CA THR A 472 18.46 -0.59 32.75
C THR A 472 18.85 -2.05 32.56
N LEU A 473 20.09 -2.37 32.20
CA LEU A 473 20.57 -3.68 31.73
C LEU A 473 19.75 -4.22 30.55
N ARG A 474 19.31 -3.33 29.67
CA ARG A 474 18.52 -3.70 28.49
C ARG A 474 19.21 -3.24 27.20
N PRO A 475 19.11 -4.01 26.14
CA PRO A 475 19.55 -3.55 24.83
C PRO A 475 18.61 -2.45 24.33
N THR A 476 19.17 -1.41 23.74
CA THR A 476 18.39 -0.37 23.04
C THR A 476 18.10 -0.76 21.60
N TYR A 477 18.80 -1.79 21.07
CA TYR A 477 18.75 -2.25 19.67
C TYR A 477 19.17 -1.19 18.64
N ARG A 478 19.75 -0.08 19.06
CA ARG A 478 20.27 0.94 18.15
C ARG A 478 21.63 0.56 17.63
N LEU A 479 21.83 0.64 16.31
CA LEU A 479 23.11 0.45 15.66
C LEU A 479 23.80 1.81 15.51
N LEU A 480 25.02 1.90 16.03
CA LEU A 480 25.87 3.09 16.02
C LEU A 480 27.05 2.84 15.10
N VAL A 481 27.02 3.39 13.89
CA VAL A 481 28.10 3.26 12.91
C VAL A 481 29.18 4.30 13.22
N GLY A 482 30.45 3.91 13.03
CA GLY A 482 31.62 4.75 13.27
C GLY A 482 32.21 4.65 14.67
N ILE A 483 31.57 3.90 15.56
CA ILE A 483 32.04 3.76 16.96
C ILE A 483 32.16 2.29 17.34
N PRO A 484 33.34 1.81 17.77
CA PRO A 484 33.48 0.47 18.28
C PRO A 484 32.68 0.30 19.58
N GLY A 485 32.11 -0.87 19.79
CA GLY A 485 31.36 -1.20 21.01
C GLY A 485 32.25 -1.33 22.22
N LYS A 486 31.76 -0.75 23.32
CA LYS A 486 32.40 -0.86 24.64
C LYS A 486 32.10 -2.23 25.25
N SER A 487 33.09 -2.78 25.96
CA SER A 487 32.88 -3.98 26.77
C SER A 487 32.17 -3.59 28.09
N ASN A 488 30.95 -4.06 28.29
CA ASN A 488 30.16 -3.72 29.48
C ASN A 488 30.14 -4.84 30.52
N ALA A 489 30.99 -5.88 30.36
CA ALA A 489 31.00 -7.07 31.23
C ALA A 489 31.13 -6.70 32.71
N PHE A 490 32.10 -5.87 33.07
CA PHE A 490 32.30 -5.46 34.45
C PHE A 490 31.12 -4.63 35.03
N ALA A 491 30.58 -3.74 34.24
CA ALA A 491 29.45 -2.91 34.67
C ALA A 491 28.19 -3.78 34.88
N ILE A 492 27.95 -4.71 33.97
CA ILE A 492 26.83 -5.66 34.05
C ILE A 492 27.01 -6.58 35.26
N SER A 493 28.22 -7.15 35.46
CA SER A 493 28.52 -8.04 36.60
C SER A 493 28.32 -7.32 37.93
N LYS A 494 28.80 -6.08 38.06
CA LYS A 494 28.60 -5.27 39.25
C LYS A 494 27.09 -5.08 39.56
N ARG A 495 26.32 -4.78 38.55
CA ARG A 495 24.87 -4.54 38.70
C ARG A 495 24.09 -5.83 39.00
N LEU A 496 24.58 -6.96 38.55
CA LEU A 496 24.04 -8.28 38.89
C LEU A 496 24.43 -8.74 40.30
N GLY A 497 25.29 -7.96 41.02
CA GLY A 497 25.63 -8.22 42.41
C GLY A 497 26.99 -8.88 42.64
N LEU A 498 27.86 -8.93 41.59
CA LEU A 498 29.23 -9.39 41.81
C LEU A 498 29.99 -8.37 42.63
N GLY A 499 30.68 -8.84 43.66
CA GLY A 499 31.42 -7.99 44.62
C GLY A 499 32.50 -7.13 43.97
N ASP A 500 32.64 -5.89 44.42
CA ASP A 500 33.61 -4.95 43.86
C ASP A 500 35.07 -5.48 43.91
N GLU A 501 35.43 -6.25 44.94
CA GLU A 501 36.75 -6.86 45.04
C GLU A 501 37.07 -7.80 43.89
N ILE A 502 36.10 -8.61 43.46
CA ILE A 502 36.27 -9.53 42.33
C ILE A 502 36.41 -8.77 41.02
N ILE A 503 35.60 -7.69 40.88
CA ILE A 503 35.64 -6.86 39.69
C ILE A 503 36.95 -6.10 39.56
N GLU A 504 37.49 -5.57 40.65
CA GLU A 504 38.80 -4.87 40.67
C GLU A 504 39.95 -5.82 40.40
N ASP A 505 39.94 -7.03 40.97
CA ASP A 505 40.92 -8.07 40.67
C ASP A 505 40.85 -8.49 39.18
N ALA A 506 39.66 -8.65 38.65
CA ALA A 506 39.48 -8.95 37.24
C ALA A 506 39.97 -7.82 36.31
N LYS A 507 39.71 -6.55 36.64
CA LYS A 507 40.25 -5.41 35.92
C LYS A 507 41.76 -5.33 35.94
N ALA A 508 42.40 -5.67 37.09
CA ALA A 508 43.86 -5.68 37.21
C ALA A 508 44.52 -6.74 36.33
N ARG A 509 43.79 -7.80 35.95
CA ARG A 509 44.27 -8.87 35.05
C ARG A 509 44.11 -8.55 33.57
N VAL A 510 43.28 -7.53 33.19
CA VAL A 510 43.15 -7.07 31.82
C VAL A 510 44.41 -6.29 31.40
N GLY A 511 45.00 -6.65 30.27
CA GLY A 511 46.27 -6.05 29.78
C GLY A 511 46.17 -4.55 29.56
N VAL A 512 47.23 -3.81 29.83
CA VAL A 512 47.32 -2.33 29.81
C VAL A 512 46.93 -1.72 28.46
N GLN A 513 47.19 -2.40 27.36
CA GLN A 513 46.85 -1.93 26.00
C GLN A 513 45.33 -1.92 25.76
N ASN A 514 44.62 -2.96 26.20
CA ASN A 514 43.16 -3.05 26.07
C ASN A 514 42.48 -2.02 26.98
N ALA A 515 43.01 -1.73 28.16
CA ALA A 515 42.45 -0.75 29.08
C ALA A 515 42.53 0.70 28.53
N SER A 516 43.64 1.06 27.85
CA SER A 516 43.78 2.39 27.26
C SER A 516 42.90 2.61 26.04
N PHE A 517 42.67 1.57 25.25
CA PHE A 517 41.78 1.60 24.11
C PHE A 517 40.29 1.73 24.54
N GLU A 518 39.89 0.95 25.54
CA GLU A 518 38.52 1.05 26.10
C GLU A 518 38.23 2.42 26.72
N ALA A 519 39.22 3.06 27.40
CA ALA A 519 39.12 4.41 27.93
C ALA A 519 38.92 5.47 26.82
N THR A 520 39.55 5.27 25.66
CA THR A 520 39.38 6.16 24.50
C THR A 520 37.97 6.01 23.89
N ILE A 521 37.47 4.78 23.80
CA ILE A 521 36.09 4.50 23.33
C ILE A 521 35.08 5.16 24.27
N GLU A 522 35.30 5.06 25.59
CA GLU A 522 34.41 5.69 26.58
C GLU A 522 34.27 7.21 26.37
N LYS A 523 35.41 7.88 26.14
CA LYS A 523 35.43 9.32 25.88
C LYS A 523 34.72 9.71 24.59
N LEU A 524 34.90 8.90 23.53
CA LEU A 524 34.20 9.08 22.27
C LEU A 524 32.69 8.93 22.44
N GLU A 525 32.24 7.93 23.17
CA GLU A 525 30.82 7.68 23.43
C GLU A 525 30.18 8.80 24.23
N GLN A 526 30.87 9.30 25.30
CA GLN A 526 30.39 10.46 26.05
C GLN A 526 30.26 11.72 25.19
N THR A 527 31.26 11.97 24.33
CA THR A 527 31.23 13.13 23.42
C THR A 527 30.06 13.01 22.42
N ARG A 528 29.81 11.82 21.91
CA ARG A 528 28.69 11.55 21.01
C ARG A 528 27.34 11.79 21.68
N LEU A 529 27.14 11.28 22.89
CA LEU A 529 25.90 11.47 23.65
C LEU A 529 25.61 12.94 23.89
N MET A 530 26.65 13.74 24.20
CA MET A 530 26.49 15.20 24.29
C MET A 530 26.06 15.82 22.97
N LEU A 531 26.67 15.43 21.87
CA LEU A 531 26.37 15.92 20.52
C LEU A 531 24.95 15.54 20.05
N GLU A 532 24.50 14.33 20.37
CA GLU A 532 23.12 13.88 20.08
C GLU A 532 22.09 14.69 20.90
N ARG A 533 22.40 14.95 22.17
CA ARG A 533 21.54 15.79 23.02
C ARG A 533 21.44 17.21 22.47
N ASP A 534 22.57 17.81 22.13
CA ASP A 534 22.63 19.15 21.56
C ASP A 534 21.86 19.23 20.22
N ARG A 535 21.98 18.21 19.37
CA ARG A 535 21.21 18.08 18.13
C ARG A 535 19.71 17.98 18.38
N ALA A 536 19.31 17.17 19.36
CA ALA A 536 17.90 17.01 19.71
C ALA A 536 17.31 18.34 20.23
N GLU A 537 18.05 19.05 21.10
CA GLU A 537 17.63 20.38 21.58
C GLU A 537 17.55 21.41 20.44
N ALA A 538 18.53 21.39 19.53
CA ALA A 538 18.53 22.29 18.38
C ALA A 538 17.34 22.02 17.44
N ALA A 539 17.00 20.74 17.21
CA ALA A 539 15.87 20.35 16.38
C ALA A 539 14.51 20.81 16.99
N VAL A 540 14.36 20.70 18.31
CA VAL A 540 13.17 21.20 19.02
C VAL A 540 13.06 22.72 18.87
N LYS A 541 14.15 23.46 19.12
CA LYS A 541 14.18 24.92 18.97
C LYS A 541 13.91 25.40 17.55
N LEU A 542 14.43 24.65 16.56
CA LEU A 542 14.15 24.95 15.15
C LEU A 542 12.66 24.81 14.84
N ARG A 543 12.05 23.74 15.30
CA ARG A 543 10.61 23.49 15.10
C ARG A 543 9.74 24.58 15.78
N GLU A 544 10.08 24.95 16.99
CA GLU A 544 9.41 26.05 17.71
C GLU A 544 9.56 27.39 16.97
N ALA A 545 10.75 27.64 16.42
CA ALA A 545 11.00 28.85 15.62
C ALA A 545 10.19 28.83 14.30
N GLU A 546 10.09 27.71 13.63
CA GLU A 546 9.27 27.58 12.43
C GLU A 546 7.76 27.76 12.72
N GLU A 547 7.27 27.20 13.82
CA GLU A 547 5.87 27.38 14.23
C GLU A 547 5.57 28.84 14.60
N SER A 548 6.49 29.48 15.29
CA SER A 548 6.34 30.90 15.64
C SER A 548 6.40 31.81 14.42
N ALA A 549 7.27 31.51 13.45
CA ALA A 549 7.35 32.20 12.18
C ALA A 549 6.04 32.07 11.36
N LYS A 550 5.47 30.86 11.29
CA LYS A 550 4.17 30.62 10.65
C LYS A 550 3.04 31.41 11.31
N LYS A 551 2.99 31.45 12.65
CA LYS A 551 2.00 32.24 13.39
C LYS A 551 2.16 33.73 13.13
N ALA A 552 3.40 34.24 13.12
CA ALA A 552 3.68 35.63 12.82
C ALA A 552 3.28 35.99 11.37
N ALA A 553 3.54 35.12 10.40
CA ALA A 553 3.12 35.35 9.02
C ALA A 553 1.59 35.39 8.89
N PHE A 554 0.89 34.48 9.55
CA PHE A 554 -0.58 34.44 9.57
C PHE A 554 -1.16 35.72 10.18
N LEU A 555 -0.65 36.18 11.35
CA LEU A 555 -1.09 37.41 12.00
C LEU A 555 -0.84 38.64 11.13
N ARG A 556 0.32 38.70 10.42
CA ARG A 556 0.61 39.82 9.49
C ARG A 556 -0.39 39.85 8.34
N ALA A 557 -0.71 38.68 7.76
CA ALA A 557 -1.70 38.57 6.68
C ALA A 557 -3.11 39.02 7.17
N GLU A 558 -3.51 38.60 8.38
CA GLU A 558 -4.79 39.03 8.97
C GLU A 558 -4.84 40.52 9.22
N LEU A 559 -3.74 41.10 9.71
CA LEU A 559 -3.63 42.55 9.99
C LEU A 559 -3.68 43.34 8.70
N ALA A 560 -3.04 42.90 7.62
CA ALA A 560 -3.11 43.54 6.32
C ALA A 560 -4.55 43.61 5.79
N VAL A 561 -5.30 42.49 5.86
CA VAL A 561 -6.71 42.41 5.45
C VAL A 561 -7.59 43.35 6.30
N ARG A 562 -7.33 43.46 7.62
CA ARG A 562 -8.09 44.38 8.48
C ARG A 562 -7.81 45.85 8.19
N LEU A 563 -6.56 46.18 7.88
CA LEU A 563 -6.16 47.55 7.49
C LEU A 563 -6.83 47.95 6.17
N GLU A 564 -6.80 47.05 5.17
CA GLU A 564 -7.46 47.28 3.87
C GLU A 564 -8.97 47.55 4.02
N LYS A 565 -9.65 46.71 4.82
CA LYS A 565 -11.08 46.93 5.14
C LYS A 565 -11.37 48.23 5.89
N ALA A 566 -10.46 48.65 6.80
CA ALA A 566 -10.60 49.88 7.51
C ALA A 566 -10.43 51.09 6.58
N ASP A 567 -9.43 51.05 5.70
CA ASP A 567 -9.19 52.10 4.70
C ASP A 567 -10.36 52.23 3.72
N GLU A 568 -10.92 51.08 3.24
CA GLU A 568 -12.08 51.10 2.36
C GLU A 568 -13.32 51.72 3.05
N LYS A 569 -13.54 51.38 4.35
CA LYS A 569 -14.64 51.92 5.12
C LYS A 569 -14.48 53.43 5.31
N SER A 570 -13.28 53.88 5.66
CA SER A 570 -12.97 55.31 5.83
C SER A 570 -13.18 56.08 4.53
N ARG A 571 -12.78 55.50 3.41
CA ARG A 571 -12.96 56.09 2.10
C ARG A 571 -14.45 56.24 1.71
N ARG A 572 -15.24 55.20 1.92
CA ARG A 572 -16.70 55.24 1.67
C ARG A 572 -17.40 56.27 2.53
N GLU A 573 -17.00 56.36 3.79
CA GLU A 573 -17.57 57.38 4.70
C GLU A 573 -17.22 58.80 4.24
N ALA A 574 -15.95 59.03 3.82
CA ALA A 574 -15.54 60.32 3.27
C ALA A 574 -16.28 60.69 1.94
N GLU A 575 -16.47 59.72 1.07
CA GLU A 575 -17.25 59.92 -0.16
C GLU A 575 -18.74 60.26 0.14
N ARG A 576 -19.32 59.62 1.19
CA ARG A 576 -20.70 59.94 1.63
C ARG A 576 -20.81 61.35 2.16
N ILE A 577 -19.88 61.79 3.03
CA ILE A 577 -19.89 63.16 3.60
C ILE A 577 -19.77 64.21 2.51
N ILE A 578 -18.94 63.96 1.48
CA ILE A 578 -18.79 64.90 0.37
C ILE A 578 -20.05 64.90 -0.49
N ALA A 579 -20.72 63.79 -0.73
CA ALA A 579 -21.96 63.73 -1.46
C ALA A 579 -23.09 64.50 -0.72
N GLU A 580 -23.23 64.31 0.58
CA GLU A 580 -24.16 65.06 1.43
C GLU A 580 -23.90 66.57 1.40
N ALA A 581 -22.59 67.00 1.54
CA ALA A 581 -22.21 68.38 1.46
C ALA A 581 -22.52 68.99 0.07
N ARG A 582 -22.36 68.25 -1.01
CA ARG A 582 -22.69 68.60 -2.36
C ARG A 582 -24.20 68.86 -2.52
N GLN A 583 -24.99 67.90 -2.05
CA GLN A 583 -26.45 67.99 -2.11
C GLN A 583 -26.94 69.25 -1.32
N THR A 584 -26.45 69.48 -0.10
CA THR A 584 -26.82 70.63 0.71
C THR A 584 -26.39 71.97 0.03
N ALA A 585 -25.19 71.98 -0.61
CA ALA A 585 -24.76 73.11 -1.37
C ALA A 585 -25.64 73.42 -2.59
N GLU A 586 -26.09 72.36 -3.31
CA GLU A 586 -27.00 72.51 -4.48
C GLU A 586 -28.39 73.01 -4.07
N GLU A 587 -28.92 72.48 -2.95
CA GLU A 587 -30.18 72.95 -2.36
C GLU A 587 -30.10 74.42 -1.96
N THR A 588 -29.01 74.81 -1.24
CA THR A 588 -28.79 76.23 -0.88
C THR A 588 -28.61 77.13 -2.09
N PHE A 589 -27.94 76.64 -3.16
CA PHE A 589 -27.84 77.41 -4.39
C PHE A 589 -29.18 77.53 -5.14
N ALA A 590 -30.03 76.52 -5.07
CA ALA A 590 -31.39 76.63 -5.63
C ALA A 590 -32.24 77.68 -4.89
N GLU A 591 -32.16 77.71 -3.54
CA GLU A 591 -32.84 78.73 -2.72
C GLU A 591 -32.32 80.13 -3.01
N LEU A 592 -31.00 80.28 -3.14
CA LEU A 592 -30.38 81.55 -3.51
C LEU A 592 -30.77 82.03 -4.92
N ASP A 593 -30.85 81.15 -5.89
CA ASP A 593 -31.30 81.37 -7.26
C ASP A 593 -32.77 81.80 -7.29
N ASP A 594 -33.62 81.25 -6.37
CA ASP A 594 -35.03 81.65 -6.26
C ASP A 594 -35.22 82.98 -5.57
N MET A 595 -34.41 83.30 -4.55
CA MET A 595 -34.31 84.62 -3.94
C MET A 595 -33.84 85.70 -4.95
N ARG A 596 -32.86 85.36 -5.78
CA ARG A 596 -32.34 86.24 -6.85
C ARG A 596 -33.40 86.60 -7.90
N ARG A 597 -34.24 85.63 -8.26
CA ARG A 597 -35.33 85.89 -9.17
C ARG A 597 -36.34 86.89 -8.62
N ARG A 598 -36.35 87.10 -7.31
CA ARG A 598 -37.25 88.03 -6.60
C ARG A 598 -36.59 89.37 -6.28
N ALA A 599 -35.28 89.50 -6.43
CA ALA A 599 -34.50 90.76 -6.14
C ALA A 599 -33.97 91.37 -7.46
N ASN A 600 -34.15 92.67 -7.63
CA ASN A 600 -33.88 93.52 -8.83
C ASN A 600 -32.46 94.17 -8.86
N ASP A 601 -31.38 93.57 -8.26
CA ASP A 601 -30.06 94.14 -8.16
C ASP A 601 -28.94 93.35 -8.81
N GLU A 602 -28.30 93.92 -9.90
CA GLU A 602 -27.30 93.21 -10.76
C GLU A 602 -25.96 92.94 -10.01
N GLU A 603 -25.53 93.81 -9.03
CA GLU A 603 -24.28 93.62 -8.29
C GLU A 603 -24.34 92.44 -7.29
N GLU A 604 -25.48 92.18 -6.69
CA GLU A 604 -25.68 91.09 -5.79
C GLU A 604 -25.63 89.69 -6.55
N ALA A 605 -26.08 89.70 -7.79
CA ALA A 605 -26.06 88.58 -8.70
C ALA A 605 -24.63 88.11 -9.02
N GLN A 606 -23.73 89.02 -9.16
CA GLN A 606 -22.31 88.69 -9.54
C GLN A 606 -21.55 88.07 -8.36
N ARG A 607 -21.76 88.59 -7.11
CA ARG A 607 -21.20 88.08 -5.86
C ARG A 607 -21.68 86.61 -5.58
N VAL A 608 -22.91 86.35 -5.81
CA VAL A 608 -23.51 84.98 -5.65
C VAL A 608 -22.90 83.99 -6.68
N ASN A 609 -22.69 84.40 -7.91
CA ASN A 609 -22.05 83.58 -8.93
C ASN A 609 -20.57 83.29 -8.63
N GLU A 610 -19.81 84.24 -8.10
CA GLU A 610 -18.43 84.10 -7.67
C GLU A 610 -18.35 83.14 -6.47
N ALA A 611 -19.21 83.29 -5.44
CA ALA A 611 -19.25 82.39 -4.29
C ALA A 611 -19.63 80.92 -4.68
N ARG A 612 -20.59 80.80 -5.63
CA ARG A 612 -20.97 79.46 -6.19
C ARG A 612 -19.83 78.81 -6.92
N SER A 613 -19.10 79.53 -7.74
CA SER A 613 -17.94 79.02 -8.46
C SER A 613 -16.79 78.58 -7.52
N GLU A 614 -16.56 79.38 -6.47
CA GLU A 614 -15.54 79.06 -5.48
C GLU A 614 -15.89 77.85 -4.61
N LEU A 615 -17.14 77.71 -4.20
CA LEU A 615 -17.64 76.52 -3.47
C LEU A 615 -17.57 75.26 -4.30
N ARG A 616 -17.99 75.30 -5.58
CA ARG A 616 -17.81 74.18 -6.51
C ARG A 616 -16.37 73.80 -6.71
N ARG A 617 -15.45 74.78 -6.79
CA ARG A 617 -14.02 74.53 -6.89
C ARG A 617 -13.52 73.81 -5.65
N LYS A 618 -13.88 74.29 -4.44
CA LYS A 618 -13.46 73.63 -3.17
C LYS A 618 -14.01 72.24 -2.98
N LEU A 619 -15.24 71.97 -3.37
CA LEU A 619 -15.86 70.64 -3.38
C LEU A 619 -15.11 69.71 -4.33
N ASN A 620 -14.81 70.15 -5.56
CA ASN A 620 -14.10 69.36 -6.54
C ASN A 620 -12.64 69.10 -6.10
N GLU A 621 -11.96 70.05 -5.48
CA GLU A 621 -10.61 69.84 -4.92
C GLU A 621 -10.58 68.87 -3.75
N SER A 622 -11.64 68.82 -2.91
CA SER A 622 -11.75 67.85 -1.82
C SER A 622 -12.03 66.46 -2.34
N GLU A 623 -12.88 66.32 -3.37
CA GLU A 623 -13.13 65.04 -4.03
C GLU A 623 -11.88 64.48 -4.74
N ASN A 624 -11.15 65.37 -5.41
CA ASN A 624 -9.89 64.98 -6.06
C ASN A 624 -8.80 64.55 -5.07
N LYS A 625 -8.72 65.18 -3.87
CA LYS A 625 -7.80 64.74 -2.80
C LYS A 625 -8.12 63.35 -2.27
N ILE A 626 -9.40 62.97 -2.18
CA ILE A 626 -9.80 61.62 -1.75
C ILE A 626 -9.57 60.61 -2.86
N LYS A 627 -9.83 60.93 -4.11
CA LYS A 627 -9.55 60.07 -5.25
C LYS A 627 -8.05 59.85 -5.52
N ALA A 628 -7.21 60.82 -5.15
CA ALA A 628 -5.75 60.73 -5.33
C ALA A 628 -5.03 60.00 -4.20
N ALA A 629 -5.69 59.75 -3.07
CA ALA A 629 -5.12 58.97 -1.98
C ALA A 629 -5.26 57.45 -2.26
N LYS A 630 -4.63 56.94 -3.34
CA LYS A 630 -4.27 55.55 -3.45
C LYS A 630 -3.09 55.29 -2.55
N PRO A 631 -3.12 54.29 -1.65
CA PRO A 631 -1.90 53.92 -0.93
C PRO A 631 -0.86 53.50 -1.96
N GLU A 632 0.26 54.21 -2.02
CA GLU A 632 1.47 53.63 -2.61
C GLU A 632 1.86 52.45 -1.72
N GLU A 633 1.94 51.24 -2.33
CA GLU A 633 2.55 50.09 -1.67
C GLU A 633 3.91 50.50 -1.13
N PRO A 634 4.24 50.21 0.14
CA PRO A 634 5.56 50.49 0.66
C PRO A 634 6.56 49.71 -0.15
N LYS A 635 7.36 50.37 -0.96
CA LYS A 635 8.53 49.78 -1.63
C LYS A 635 9.48 49.35 -0.52
N GLU A 636 9.50 48.03 -0.20
CA GLU A 636 10.59 47.45 0.56
C GLU A 636 11.89 47.72 -0.18
N GLU A 637 12.75 48.54 0.38
CA GLU A 637 14.14 48.63 -0.08
C GLU A 637 14.82 47.30 0.17
N LYS A 638 14.80 46.47 -0.87
CA LYS A 638 15.57 45.22 -0.90
C LYS A 638 17.06 45.57 -0.98
N LYS A 639 17.74 45.63 0.18
CA LYS A 639 19.20 45.78 0.21
C LYS A 639 19.87 44.43 -0.05
N SER A 640 20.82 44.38 -0.95
CA SER A 640 21.64 43.20 -1.25
C SER A 640 22.48 42.81 -0.01
N SER A 641 22.54 41.53 0.30
CA SER A 641 23.24 41.03 1.49
C SER A 641 24.77 40.99 1.35
N ARG A 642 25.31 41.10 0.11
CA ARG A 642 26.74 41.19 -0.21
C ARG A 642 26.97 41.84 -1.56
N GLU A 643 28.21 42.16 -1.88
CA GLU A 643 28.60 42.63 -3.21
C GLU A 643 28.42 41.52 -4.29
N VAL A 644 27.88 41.95 -5.44
CA VAL A 644 27.56 41.07 -6.57
C VAL A 644 28.85 40.72 -7.33
N ARG A 645 29.03 39.44 -7.72
CA ARG A 645 30.20 38.93 -8.45
C ARG A 645 29.79 38.28 -9.76
N ALA A 646 30.71 38.12 -10.68
CA ALA A 646 30.49 37.40 -11.92
C ALA A 646 30.05 35.97 -11.62
N GLY A 647 28.98 35.52 -12.28
CA GLY A 647 28.33 34.24 -12.05
C GLY A 647 27.18 34.25 -11.06
N ASP A 648 26.90 35.34 -10.38
CA ASP A 648 25.74 35.47 -9.50
C ASP A 648 24.45 35.66 -10.31
N THR A 649 23.34 35.19 -9.77
CA THR A 649 22.01 35.47 -10.33
C THR A 649 21.38 36.63 -9.57
N VAL A 650 20.98 37.66 -10.30
CA VAL A 650 20.41 38.91 -9.78
C VAL A 650 19.03 39.18 -10.38
N GLU A 651 18.21 39.89 -9.69
CA GLU A 651 16.95 40.43 -10.19
C GLU A 651 17.13 41.92 -10.50
N ILE A 652 16.85 42.34 -11.73
CA ILE A 652 16.89 43.75 -12.14
C ILE A 652 15.66 44.46 -11.59
N ILE A 653 15.84 45.37 -10.63
CA ILE A 653 14.74 46.00 -9.86
C ILE A 653 13.77 46.75 -10.77
N SER A 654 14.27 47.41 -11.81
CA SER A 654 13.44 48.19 -12.77
C SER A 654 12.59 47.36 -13.70
N MET A 655 12.97 46.08 -13.94
CA MET A 655 12.32 45.21 -14.91
C MET A 655 11.70 43.95 -14.30
N GLY A 656 11.99 43.63 -13.01
CA GLY A 656 11.52 42.41 -12.35
C GLY A 656 12.02 41.11 -13.01
N VAL A 657 13.13 41.15 -13.77
CA VAL A 657 13.64 40.03 -14.57
C VAL A 657 14.90 39.47 -13.93
N LYS A 658 14.99 38.16 -13.84
CA LYS A 658 16.20 37.48 -13.37
C LYS A 658 17.27 37.47 -14.46
N ALA A 659 18.49 37.85 -14.10
CA ALA A 659 19.62 37.88 -14.99
C ALA A 659 20.87 37.28 -14.33
N GLU A 660 21.75 36.68 -15.12
CA GLU A 660 23.05 36.18 -14.69
C GLU A 660 24.13 37.24 -14.91
N VAL A 661 24.97 37.51 -13.92
CA VAL A 661 26.06 38.47 -14.01
C VAL A 661 27.20 37.85 -14.83
N ILE A 662 27.45 38.40 -16.01
CA ILE A 662 28.55 37.94 -16.89
C ILE A 662 29.87 38.46 -16.36
N ASP A 663 29.93 39.74 -16.08
CA ASP A 663 31.16 40.42 -15.68
C ASP A 663 30.83 41.70 -14.86
N VAL A 664 31.79 42.10 -14.02
CA VAL A 664 31.73 43.32 -13.22
C VAL A 664 32.82 44.26 -13.67
N ASN A 665 32.43 45.38 -14.25
CA ASN A 665 33.39 46.38 -14.73
C ASN A 665 34.08 47.12 -13.59
N PRO A 666 35.30 47.68 -13.80
CA PRO A 666 35.99 48.48 -12.76
C PRO A 666 35.25 49.73 -12.31
N ASP A 667 34.29 50.23 -13.08
CA ASP A 667 33.43 51.38 -12.79
C ASP A 667 32.19 51.04 -11.96
N GLY A 668 32.03 49.79 -11.54
CA GLY A 668 30.88 49.30 -10.74
C GLY A 668 29.63 48.99 -11.58
N THR A 669 29.70 49.01 -12.89
CA THR A 669 28.61 48.54 -13.75
C THR A 669 28.70 47.04 -14.00
N LEU A 670 27.53 46.37 -13.99
CA LEU A 670 27.36 44.94 -14.18
C LEU A 670 26.87 44.66 -15.61
N ASN A 671 27.51 43.72 -16.28
CA ASN A 671 26.99 43.14 -17.53
C ASN A 671 26.12 41.93 -17.18
N LEU A 672 24.83 42.03 -17.43
CA LEU A 672 23.82 41.06 -17.06
C LEU A 672 23.23 40.35 -18.28
N LYS A 673 23.08 39.07 -18.21
CA LYS A 673 22.41 38.27 -19.24
C LYS A 673 21.00 37.89 -18.79
N ALA A 674 20.00 38.51 -19.37
CA ALA A 674 18.59 38.20 -19.18
C ALA A 674 18.06 37.42 -20.41
N GLY A 675 18.07 36.08 -20.34
CA GLY A 675 17.71 35.24 -21.48
C GLY A 675 18.68 35.39 -22.68
N ILE A 676 18.21 35.91 -23.80
CA ILE A 676 19.01 36.18 -25.00
C ILE A 676 19.55 37.61 -25.07
N MET A 677 19.19 38.51 -24.15
CA MET A 677 19.61 39.91 -24.14
C MET A 677 20.66 40.18 -23.08
N THR A 678 21.65 41.04 -23.45
CA THR A 678 22.65 41.52 -22.51
C THR A 678 22.27 42.94 -22.09
N VAL A 679 22.16 43.20 -20.80
CA VAL A 679 21.75 44.50 -20.22
C VAL A 679 22.85 45.00 -19.28
N LYS A 680 23.14 46.29 -19.32
CA LYS A 680 24.04 46.91 -18.36
C LYS A 680 23.21 47.55 -17.25
N ALA A 681 23.55 47.27 -15.97
CA ALA A 681 22.92 47.88 -14.83
C ALA A 681 23.95 48.22 -13.73
N LYS A 682 23.64 49.18 -12.89
CA LYS A 682 24.48 49.47 -11.75
C LYS A 682 24.20 48.52 -10.60
N GLN A 683 25.17 48.34 -9.72
CA GLN A 683 25.02 47.46 -8.55
C GLN A 683 23.85 47.83 -7.64
N SER A 684 23.44 49.11 -7.65
CA SER A 684 22.27 49.63 -6.91
C SER A 684 20.93 49.29 -7.58
N GLU A 685 20.93 48.85 -8.83
CA GLU A 685 19.74 48.59 -9.65
C GLU A 685 19.39 47.10 -9.68
N VAL A 686 20.17 46.25 -8.99
CA VAL A 686 20.00 44.81 -8.96
C VAL A 686 19.92 44.29 -7.54
N TYR A 687 19.11 43.25 -7.34
CA TYR A 687 18.99 42.53 -6.09
C TYR A 687 19.59 41.14 -6.23
N LEU A 688 20.51 40.75 -5.35
CA LEU A 688 21.13 39.46 -5.33
C LEU A 688 20.09 38.42 -4.85
N LEU A 689 19.73 37.48 -5.71
CA LEU A 689 18.98 36.33 -5.33
C LEU A 689 19.97 35.37 -4.66
N GLU A 690 19.84 35.07 -3.38
CA GLU A 690 20.63 34.03 -2.69
C GLU A 690 20.49 32.71 -3.46
N GLY A 691 21.47 32.44 -4.27
CA GLY A 691 21.54 31.25 -5.12
C GLY A 691 22.83 30.53 -4.85
N HIS A 692 22.72 29.24 -4.76
CA HIS A 692 23.68 28.23 -4.52
C HIS A 692 25.05 28.42 -5.17
N ALA A 693 26.11 28.08 -4.41
CA ALA A 693 27.45 27.82 -4.92
C ALA A 693 27.39 26.84 -6.12
N ALA A 694 28.17 27.15 -7.14
CA ALA A 694 28.22 26.39 -8.39
C ALA A 694 28.28 24.88 -8.19
N LYS A 695 27.20 24.18 -8.52
CA LYS A 695 27.21 22.77 -8.85
C LYS A 695 26.96 22.62 -10.35
N GLN A 696 27.86 21.86 -10.97
CA GLN A 696 27.88 21.51 -12.39
C GLN A 696 26.50 21.02 -12.86
N LYS A 697 26.15 21.39 -14.08
CA LYS A 697 24.98 20.99 -14.82
C LYS A 697 24.80 19.45 -14.82
N LYS A 698 23.86 18.96 -14.02
CA LYS A 698 23.10 17.76 -14.39
C LYS A 698 21.66 18.21 -14.66
N LYS A 699 21.16 17.89 -15.84
CA LYS A 699 19.77 18.08 -16.21
C LYS A 699 18.91 17.32 -15.20
N SER A 700 18.30 18.02 -14.27
CA SER A 700 17.23 17.49 -13.43
C SER A 700 15.91 17.83 -14.12
N VAL A 701 15.25 16.80 -14.58
CA VAL A 701 13.80 16.84 -14.80
C VAL A 701 13.18 17.07 -13.43
N SER A 702 12.59 18.24 -13.21
CA SER A 702 11.87 18.53 -11.99
C SER A 702 10.60 17.70 -11.95
N LEU A 703 10.63 16.57 -11.25
CA LEU A 703 9.43 16.02 -10.65
C LEU A 703 9.15 16.83 -9.39
N ALA A 704 8.37 17.86 -9.54
CA ALA A 704 7.64 18.45 -8.43
C ALA A 704 6.51 17.48 -8.07
N GLY A 705 6.80 16.56 -7.18
CA GLY A 705 5.88 15.60 -6.59
C GLY A 705 6.08 15.60 -5.10
N SER A 706 5.86 16.71 -4.46
CA SER A 706 5.81 16.82 -3.02
C SER A 706 4.52 16.19 -2.51
N SER A 707 4.66 15.08 -1.83
CA SER A 707 4.03 14.72 -0.55
C SER A 707 2.94 15.69 -0.04
N ASN A 708 1.80 15.68 -0.67
CA ASN A 708 0.51 15.91 -0.10
C ASN A 708 -0.50 15.12 -0.92
N ILE A 709 -0.33 13.79 -0.91
CA ILE A 709 -1.44 12.91 -1.22
C ILE A 709 -2.39 13.06 -0.03
N ARG A 710 -3.31 14.02 -0.15
CA ARG A 710 -4.55 13.99 0.63
C ARG A 710 -5.10 12.61 0.35
N ALA A 711 -5.16 11.76 1.38
CA ALA A 711 -5.99 10.58 1.36
C ALA A 711 -7.33 11.06 0.80
N ALA A 712 -7.71 10.60 -0.39
CA ALA A 712 -9.03 10.86 -0.94
C ALA A 712 -9.97 10.46 0.19
N ALA A 713 -10.83 11.40 0.62
CA ALA A 713 -11.69 11.18 1.76
C ALA A 713 -12.58 9.98 1.42
N VAL A 714 -12.21 8.80 1.93
CA VAL A 714 -13.02 7.59 1.77
C VAL A 714 -14.28 7.87 2.56
N ASN A 715 -15.42 7.90 1.87
CA ASN A 715 -16.69 8.08 2.52
C ASN A 715 -16.89 6.99 3.57
N SER A 716 -17.46 7.33 4.70
CA SER A 716 -17.78 6.37 5.77
C SER A 716 -18.90 5.39 5.41
N GLU A 717 -19.47 5.51 4.19
CA GLU A 717 -20.53 4.63 3.71
C GLU A 717 -20.42 4.36 2.21
N ILE A 718 -20.89 3.17 1.80
CA ILE A 718 -21.03 2.74 0.41
C ILE A 718 -22.47 2.31 0.15
N ASP A 719 -23.03 2.68 -1.00
CA ASP A 719 -24.36 2.29 -1.45
C ASP A 719 -24.27 1.25 -2.57
N LEU A 720 -24.77 0.06 -2.30
CA LEU A 720 -24.75 -1.09 -3.21
C LEU A 720 -26.14 -1.39 -3.81
N ARG A 721 -27.11 -0.54 -3.59
CA ARG A 721 -28.48 -0.77 -4.08
C ARG A 721 -28.52 -0.74 -5.60
N GLY A 722 -29.18 -1.73 -6.18
CA GLY A 722 -29.31 -1.87 -7.63
C GLY A 722 -28.17 -2.62 -8.31
N MET A 723 -27.13 -3.03 -7.58
CA MET A 723 -26.04 -3.86 -8.11
C MET A 723 -26.41 -5.35 -8.08
N GLU A 724 -25.83 -6.12 -8.98
CA GLU A 724 -25.89 -7.58 -8.89
C GLU A 724 -25.09 -8.09 -7.69
N SER A 725 -25.49 -9.26 -7.14
CA SER A 725 -24.89 -9.78 -5.90
C SER A 725 -23.37 -9.96 -5.98
N MET A 726 -22.83 -10.37 -7.11
CA MET A 726 -21.40 -10.58 -7.32
C MET A 726 -20.65 -9.25 -7.47
N GLU A 727 -21.20 -8.33 -8.19
CA GLU A 727 -20.66 -6.97 -8.37
C GLU A 727 -20.65 -6.20 -7.05
N ALA A 728 -21.71 -6.31 -6.28
CA ALA A 728 -21.82 -5.69 -4.97
C ALA A 728 -20.82 -6.27 -3.95
N VAL A 729 -20.54 -7.56 -4.01
CA VAL A 729 -19.50 -8.20 -3.17
C VAL A 729 -18.12 -7.65 -3.52
N ALA A 730 -17.80 -7.54 -4.80
CA ALA A 730 -16.53 -6.98 -5.27
C ALA A 730 -16.37 -5.50 -4.86
N ALA A 731 -17.42 -4.70 -5.03
CA ALA A 731 -17.43 -3.30 -4.63
C ALA A 731 -17.28 -3.12 -3.11
N ALA A 732 -17.95 -3.96 -2.32
CA ALA A 732 -17.84 -3.95 -0.87
C ALA A 732 -16.45 -4.37 -0.38
N GLU A 733 -15.84 -5.36 -1.00
CA GLU A 733 -14.49 -5.84 -0.67
C GLU A 733 -13.44 -4.75 -0.92
N MET A 734 -13.49 -4.14 -2.10
CA MET A 734 -12.64 -3.01 -2.46
C MET A 734 -12.85 -1.79 -1.52
N TYR A 735 -14.09 -1.52 -1.15
CA TYR A 735 -14.40 -0.44 -0.21
C TYR A 735 -13.85 -0.71 1.19
N ILE A 736 -13.94 -1.94 1.70
CA ILE A 736 -13.38 -2.34 3.01
C ILE A 736 -11.86 -2.15 3.02
N ASP A 737 -11.17 -2.56 1.97
CA ASP A 737 -9.72 -2.38 1.84
C ASP A 737 -9.33 -0.90 1.86
N ASN A 738 -10.07 -0.06 1.12
CA ASN A 738 -9.88 1.40 1.12
C ASN A 738 -10.15 2.01 2.50
N ALA A 739 -11.19 1.57 3.19
CA ALA A 739 -11.54 2.05 4.50
C ALA A 739 -10.48 1.71 5.56
N VAL A 740 -9.89 0.50 5.47
CA VAL A 740 -8.75 0.10 6.30
C VAL A 740 -7.52 0.96 6.02
N MET A 741 -7.23 1.22 4.75
CA MET A 741 -6.12 2.10 4.36
C MET A 741 -6.31 3.53 4.83
N ALA A 742 -7.56 4.01 4.82
CA ALA A 742 -7.94 5.33 5.36
C ALA A 742 -8.02 5.35 6.90
N LYS A 743 -7.73 4.22 7.58
CA LYS A 743 -7.79 4.05 9.05
C LYS A 743 -9.18 4.34 9.64
N LEU A 744 -10.23 4.04 8.91
CA LEU A 744 -11.58 4.13 9.44
C LEU A 744 -11.82 2.96 10.40
N SER A 745 -12.38 3.24 11.58
CA SER A 745 -12.70 2.22 12.58
C SER A 745 -14.06 1.56 12.34
N THR A 746 -14.97 2.27 11.65
CA THR A 746 -16.34 1.81 11.41
C THR A 746 -16.83 2.34 10.07
N VAL A 747 -17.50 1.48 9.29
CA VAL A 747 -18.07 1.83 7.98
C VAL A 747 -19.48 1.29 7.82
N ARG A 748 -20.24 1.88 6.89
CA ARG A 748 -21.65 1.51 6.61
C ARG A 748 -21.76 0.97 5.18
N ILE A 749 -22.41 -0.17 5.03
CA ILE A 749 -22.71 -0.78 3.74
C ILE A 749 -24.23 -0.80 3.54
N ILE A 750 -24.72 -0.07 2.56
CA ILE A 750 -26.15 0.08 2.26
C ILE A 750 -26.48 -0.89 1.12
N HIS A 751 -27.24 -1.95 1.42
CA HIS A 751 -27.65 -2.96 0.44
C HIS A 751 -29.18 -3.00 0.21
N GLY A 752 -29.91 -2.15 0.93
CA GLY A 752 -31.38 -2.05 0.79
C GLY A 752 -32.17 -3.15 1.53
N LYS A 753 -33.50 -2.99 1.56
CA LYS A 753 -34.44 -3.89 2.24
C LYS A 753 -35.10 -4.93 1.29
N GLY A 754 -34.61 -5.12 0.04
CA GLY A 754 -35.21 -6.01 -0.96
C GLY A 754 -35.25 -7.49 -0.55
N THR A 755 -35.13 -8.42 -1.52
CA THR A 755 -35.22 -9.88 -1.30
C THR A 755 -34.22 -10.45 -0.28
N GLY A 756 -33.19 -9.69 0.09
CA GLY A 756 -32.16 -10.09 1.04
C GLY A 756 -30.96 -10.83 0.41
N ALA A 757 -30.98 -11.13 -0.88
CA ALA A 757 -29.89 -11.79 -1.57
C ALA A 757 -28.57 -11.00 -1.47
N LEU A 758 -28.62 -9.69 -1.76
CA LEU A 758 -27.49 -8.77 -1.67
C LEU A 758 -26.92 -8.70 -0.24
N ARG A 759 -27.82 -8.60 0.77
CA ARG A 759 -27.41 -8.63 2.17
C ARG A 759 -26.71 -9.92 2.56
N ALA A 760 -27.23 -11.07 2.13
CA ALA A 760 -26.64 -12.38 2.42
C ALA A 760 -25.24 -12.50 1.79
N ALA A 761 -25.08 -12.09 0.53
CA ALA A 761 -23.82 -12.12 -0.19
C ALA A 761 -22.75 -11.23 0.49
N VAL A 762 -23.12 -9.99 0.83
CA VAL A 762 -22.21 -9.05 1.52
C VAL A 762 -21.83 -9.58 2.91
N GLN A 763 -22.77 -10.12 3.69
CA GLN A 763 -22.47 -10.66 5.02
C GLN A 763 -21.60 -11.93 4.95
N GLN A 764 -21.75 -12.74 3.91
CA GLN A 764 -20.88 -13.90 3.69
C GLN A 764 -19.43 -13.47 3.36
N MET A 765 -19.27 -12.43 2.55
CA MET A 765 -17.95 -11.83 2.27
C MET A 765 -17.33 -11.27 3.55
N LEU A 766 -18.08 -10.46 4.33
CA LEU A 766 -17.59 -9.87 5.58
C LEU A 766 -17.12 -10.90 6.60
N LYS A 767 -17.75 -12.08 6.68
CA LYS A 767 -17.31 -13.19 7.54
C LYS A 767 -15.94 -13.75 7.16
N ARG A 768 -15.57 -13.67 5.88
CA ARG A 768 -14.31 -14.21 5.35
C ARG A 768 -13.19 -13.15 5.34
N ASN A 769 -13.55 -11.87 5.38
CA ASN A 769 -12.58 -10.78 5.29
C ASN A 769 -11.82 -10.60 6.62
N LYS A 770 -10.49 -10.76 6.58
CA LYS A 770 -9.61 -10.70 7.76
C LYS A 770 -9.53 -9.30 8.39
N ALA A 771 -9.83 -8.25 7.65
CA ALA A 771 -9.80 -6.86 8.10
C ALA A 771 -11.05 -6.49 8.93
N VAL A 772 -12.10 -7.30 8.87
CA VAL A 772 -13.34 -7.09 9.62
C VAL A 772 -13.20 -7.65 11.02
N LYS A 773 -13.44 -6.81 12.03
CA LYS A 773 -13.48 -7.20 13.45
C LYS A 773 -14.84 -7.76 13.82
N SER A 774 -15.89 -7.02 13.49
CA SER A 774 -17.29 -7.42 13.71
C SER A 774 -18.21 -6.70 12.73
N PHE A 775 -19.43 -7.23 12.51
CA PHE A 775 -20.47 -6.54 11.78
C PHE A 775 -21.85 -6.84 12.35
N ARG A 776 -22.76 -5.89 12.21
CA ARG A 776 -24.15 -5.98 12.64
C ARG A 776 -25.09 -5.28 11.68
N LEU A 777 -26.35 -5.60 11.73
CA LEU A 777 -27.39 -4.81 11.05
C LEU A 777 -27.56 -3.43 11.71
N GLY A 778 -27.96 -2.46 10.94
CA GLY A 778 -28.31 -1.12 11.44
C GLY A 778 -29.46 -1.17 12.46
N ARG A 779 -29.43 -0.26 13.43
CA ARG A 779 -30.51 -0.02 14.40
C ARG A 779 -31.52 0.99 13.85
N TYR A 780 -32.58 1.26 14.61
CA TYR A 780 -33.54 2.32 14.30
C TYR A 780 -32.79 3.67 14.14
N GLY A 781 -32.98 4.34 12.98
CA GLY A 781 -32.22 5.53 12.60
C GLY A 781 -30.91 5.29 11.83
N GLU A 782 -30.37 4.06 11.78
CA GLU A 782 -29.16 3.70 11.01
C GLU A 782 -29.45 3.02 9.67
N GLY A 783 -30.73 2.85 9.30
CA GLY A 783 -31.19 2.18 8.08
C GLY A 783 -31.69 0.75 8.30
N GLU A 784 -31.76 0.28 9.55
CA GLU A 784 -32.34 -1.00 9.97
C GLU A 784 -31.78 -2.21 9.18
N THR A 785 -32.69 -3.08 8.65
CA THR A 785 -32.31 -4.28 7.91
C THR A 785 -31.73 -4.01 6.52
N GLY A 786 -31.75 -2.75 6.05
CA GLY A 786 -31.19 -2.33 4.75
C GLY A 786 -29.74 -1.93 4.79
N VAL A 787 -29.10 -1.91 5.97
CA VAL A 787 -27.72 -1.47 6.17
C VAL A 787 -26.97 -2.44 7.06
N THR A 788 -25.70 -2.70 6.73
CA THR A 788 -24.78 -3.43 7.61
C THR A 788 -23.71 -2.47 8.10
N ILE A 789 -23.52 -2.37 9.41
CA ILE A 789 -22.44 -1.62 10.06
C ILE A 789 -21.29 -2.58 10.29
N VAL A 790 -20.09 -2.19 9.86
CA VAL A 790 -18.88 -3.02 9.92
C VAL A 790 -17.83 -2.32 10.78
N GLU A 791 -17.32 -3.00 11.79
CA GLU A 791 -16.14 -2.57 12.56
C GLU A 791 -14.89 -3.19 11.95
N LEU A 792 -13.91 -2.37 11.64
CA LEU A 792 -12.62 -2.77 11.09
C LEU A 792 -11.59 -2.94 12.22
N LYS A 793 -10.56 -3.75 11.96
CA LYS A 793 -9.51 -4.05 12.95
C LYS A 793 -8.50 -2.91 13.08
#